data_28b35c2b6ff64fff75f983d12dad35c1
#
_entry.id   28b35c2b6ff64fff75f983d12dad35c1
#
_cell.length_a   1.000
_cell.length_b   1.000
_cell.length_c   1.000
_cell.angle_alpha   90.00
_cell.angle_beta   90.00
_cell.angle_gamma   90.00
#
_symmetry.space_group_name_H-M   'P 1'
#
loop_
_entity.id
_entity.type
_entity.pdbx_description
1 polymer ?
#
loop_
_entity_poly.entity_id
_entity_poly.type
_entity_poly.pdbx_seq_one_letter_code
_entity_poly.pdbx_strand_id
1 'polypeptide(L)'
;MTKRLLTLMTGLALAGAGGLQLAHAAAASAVHESTAQAPAAVLALMERAADWQLAHPAARRGEDWTDGVGDAGFMALAGISGNARYRDAMVAMGEKNQWKLGARPYHADDHVIGQTYAELYQMLRDPKMIAPMRAQFDAILAEPYEGPLDIKVPGAQRRWSWCDALFMGPPAWARLSHVTGDPRYLEFAIRRWWQASDYLYDKDEHLYFRDSRYFDKREANGNKVFWGRGNGWVLGGLARMLQYVPANHPARARFVEQFQQMAERIVGLQQADGLWRSSLLDPDSYPNQETSGTGLYTYALAWGVNQGLLPKAKYGPAAKRAWQALRANVLDDGKLIHVQPIGQDPKHFDPQSTDIFGVGAFLMAGSELYRMALEDGARPAVVTVANASALYRPEETVEAPVASVVVMDALDSRLLPVQATAKGLIFQADFAPGETRRYLLFPAARVPAQPPVAARAHARFVPERMDDFAWENDRIAHRVYGPAIMTDPREMLVSSGVDVWSKRTRALVQDAWYKGAEYHIDKGEGLDFYHVGKTRGCGGLGIVDGGTLYTSRNFAGYNILADGPLRAEFELRFDAWDAAGRKVAEVRRISLDAGSNFSRVESRFTAPGKAPLTVGVGIAQREGQGQYVEDKAGWMSYWEPALGDKGSNACAVIVPGATGYASNGGNYLAAAKAVPGKPFVYYLGAGWSKSGDFPDAQAWGDYVSAAAARVAAPLKVSVKH
;
A
#
# COMPACT_ATOMS: atom_id res chain seq x y z
N MET A 1 -43.71 29.39 -64.65
CA MET A 1 -42.67 28.40 -64.18
C MET A 1 -41.63 29.01 -63.26
N THR A 2 -41.52 30.31 -63.10
CA THR A 2 -40.40 31.00 -62.33
C THR A 2 -40.72 31.23 -60.86
N LYS A 3 -41.93 31.14 -60.33
CA LYS A 3 -42.22 31.34 -58.89
C LYS A 3 -42.14 30.09 -58.05
N ARG A 4 -42.15 28.86 -58.61
CA ARG A 4 -41.98 27.62 -57.85
C ARG A 4 -40.50 27.22 -57.59
N LEU A 5 -39.57 27.73 -58.41
CA LEU A 5 -38.16 27.46 -58.24
C LEU A 5 -37.52 28.29 -57.11
N LEU A 6 -38.06 29.50 -56.83
CA LEU A 6 -37.50 30.39 -55.79
C LEU A 6 -37.86 29.92 -54.37
N THR A 7 -39.04 29.26 -54.20
CA THR A 7 -39.47 28.73 -52.90
C THR A 7 -38.70 27.43 -52.48
N LEU A 8 -38.24 26.67 -53.48
CA LEU A 8 -37.42 25.44 -53.17
C LEU A 8 -35.98 25.80 -52.80
N MET A 9 -35.38 26.84 -53.35
CA MET A 9 -34.00 27.25 -52.99
C MET A 9 -33.93 27.91 -51.64
N THR A 10 -34.93 28.66 -51.18
CA THR A 10 -34.96 29.24 -49.80
C THR A 10 -35.23 28.17 -48.75
N GLY A 11 -36.00 27.10 -49.04
CA GLY A 11 -36.20 25.99 -48.12
C GLY A 11 -34.97 25.12 -47.92
N LEU A 12 -34.16 24.91 -48.97
CA LEU A 12 -32.89 24.15 -48.84
C LEU A 12 -31.81 24.95 -48.13
N ALA A 13 -31.73 26.28 -48.28
CA ALA A 13 -30.76 27.12 -47.59
C ALA A 13 -31.03 27.23 -46.07
N LEU A 14 -32.31 27.29 -45.66
CA LEU A 14 -32.71 27.29 -44.25
C LEU A 14 -32.51 25.91 -43.59
N ALA A 15 -32.75 24.81 -44.28
CA ALA A 15 -32.50 23.47 -43.75
C ALA A 15 -31.00 23.15 -43.63
N GLY A 16 -30.15 23.66 -44.54
CA GLY A 16 -28.72 23.51 -44.50
C GLY A 16 -28.07 24.33 -43.39
N ALA A 17 -28.54 25.57 -43.16
CA ALA A 17 -28.00 26.43 -42.10
C ALA A 17 -28.41 25.93 -40.70
N GLY A 18 -29.64 25.42 -40.50
CA GLY A 18 -30.07 24.80 -39.25
C GLY A 18 -29.34 23.49 -38.93
N GLY A 19 -29.08 22.66 -39.95
CA GLY A 19 -28.31 21.41 -39.78
C GLY A 19 -26.84 21.66 -39.45
N LEU A 20 -26.22 22.66 -40.06
CA LEU A 20 -24.83 23.05 -39.72
C LEU A 20 -24.72 23.68 -38.33
N GLN A 21 -25.68 24.49 -37.89
CA GLN A 21 -25.69 25.05 -36.52
C GLN A 21 -25.92 24.00 -35.47
N LEU A 22 -26.82 23.03 -35.69
CA LEU A 22 -27.03 21.89 -34.78
C LEU A 22 -25.80 20.97 -34.71
N ALA A 23 -25.15 20.71 -35.85
CA ALA A 23 -23.92 19.92 -35.89
C ALA A 23 -22.74 20.63 -35.20
N HIS A 24 -22.59 21.96 -35.36
CA HIS A 24 -21.59 22.74 -34.63
C HIS A 24 -21.87 22.82 -33.13
N ALA A 25 -23.12 23.01 -32.74
CA ALA A 25 -23.52 23.00 -31.33
C ALA A 25 -23.31 21.63 -30.69
N ALA A 26 -23.63 20.53 -31.37
CA ALA A 26 -23.37 19.17 -30.91
C ALA A 26 -21.88 18.87 -30.83
N ALA A 27 -21.09 19.30 -31.82
CA ALA A 27 -19.64 19.14 -31.80
C ALA A 27 -18.95 19.99 -30.67
N ALA A 28 -19.41 21.24 -30.48
CA ALA A 28 -18.94 22.08 -29.38
C ALA A 28 -19.32 21.51 -28.01
N SER A 29 -20.52 20.97 -27.87
CA SER A 29 -20.95 20.27 -26.63
C SER A 29 -20.12 19.02 -26.40
N ALA A 30 -19.85 18.20 -27.40
CA ALA A 30 -19.04 16.99 -27.29
C ALA A 30 -17.56 17.30 -26.95
N VAL A 31 -17.00 18.39 -27.51
CA VAL A 31 -15.64 18.86 -27.16
C VAL A 31 -15.62 19.39 -25.74
N HIS A 32 -16.63 20.10 -25.28
CA HIS A 32 -16.73 20.61 -23.91
C HIS A 32 -16.94 19.48 -22.90
N GLU A 33 -17.73 18.46 -23.22
CA GLU A 33 -17.86 17.23 -22.42
C GLU A 33 -16.57 16.44 -22.35
N SER A 34 -15.85 16.30 -23.46
CA SER A 34 -14.57 15.60 -23.51
C SER A 34 -13.50 16.30 -22.64
N THR A 35 -13.45 17.63 -22.66
CA THR A 35 -12.51 18.40 -21.81
C THR A 35 -12.87 18.33 -20.33
N ALA A 36 -14.16 18.31 -19.98
CA ALA A 36 -14.62 18.24 -18.60
C ALA A 36 -14.39 16.86 -17.93
N GLN A 37 -14.22 15.81 -18.71
CA GLN A 37 -13.88 14.45 -18.26
C GLN A 37 -12.39 14.14 -18.39
N ALA A 38 -11.57 15.09 -18.83
CA ALA A 38 -10.12 14.90 -18.85
C ALA A 38 -9.59 14.67 -17.42
N PRO A 39 -8.56 13.83 -17.23
CA PRO A 39 -8.04 13.52 -15.89
C PRO A 39 -7.72 14.77 -15.05
N ALA A 40 -7.08 15.77 -15.64
CA ALA A 40 -6.76 17.01 -14.96
C ALA A 40 -8.00 17.79 -14.49
N ALA A 41 -9.09 17.80 -15.27
CA ALA A 41 -10.33 18.48 -14.90
C ALA A 41 -11.07 17.75 -13.76
N VAL A 42 -11.06 16.41 -13.77
CA VAL A 42 -11.60 15.60 -12.68
C VAL A 42 -10.83 15.88 -11.38
N LEU A 43 -9.51 15.83 -11.43
CA LEU A 43 -8.67 16.07 -10.27
C LEU A 43 -8.84 17.48 -9.72
N ALA A 44 -8.79 18.52 -10.57
CA ALA A 44 -8.97 19.90 -10.14
C ALA A 44 -10.33 20.15 -9.46
N LEU A 45 -11.37 19.48 -9.91
CA LEU A 45 -12.69 19.56 -9.28
C LEU A 45 -12.71 18.86 -7.91
N MET A 46 -12.07 17.69 -7.80
CA MET A 46 -11.92 16.99 -6.51
C MET A 46 -11.14 17.84 -5.50
N GLU A 47 -10.02 18.42 -5.93
CA GLU A 47 -9.19 19.28 -5.08
C GLU A 47 -9.98 20.52 -4.60
N ARG A 48 -10.75 21.16 -5.48
CA ARG A 48 -11.59 22.30 -5.11
C ARG A 48 -12.66 21.93 -4.06
N ALA A 49 -13.32 20.78 -4.21
CA ALA A 49 -14.30 20.33 -3.22
C ALA A 49 -13.64 19.93 -1.89
N ALA A 50 -12.48 19.29 -1.94
CA ALA A 50 -11.71 18.94 -0.75
C ALA A 50 -11.19 20.18 -0.01
N ASP A 51 -10.72 21.20 -0.74
CA ASP A 51 -10.26 22.46 -0.16
C ASP A 51 -11.36 23.21 0.55
N TRP A 52 -12.55 23.26 -0.06
CA TRP A 52 -13.71 23.84 0.58
C TRP A 52 -14.02 23.12 1.90
N GLN A 53 -14.03 21.77 1.88
CA GLN A 53 -14.33 20.97 3.06
C GLN A 53 -13.28 21.15 4.17
N LEU A 54 -11.99 21.20 3.84
CA LEU A 54 -10.93 21.47 4.83
C LEU A 54 -11.06 22.86 5.45
N ALA A 55 -11.52 23.85 4.69
CA ALA A 55 -11.78 25.21 5.16
C ALA A 55 -13.08 25.31 6.00
N HIS A 56 -13.99 24.35 5.88
CA HIS A 56 -15.28 24.30 6.56
C HIS A 56 -15.45 22.97 7.31
N PRO A 57 -14.62 22.69 8.33
CA PRO A 57 -14.70 21.45 9.09
C PRO A 57 -16.04 21.33 9.84
N ALA A 58 -16.57 20.12 9.94
CA ALA A 58 -17.75 19.86 10.75
C ALA A 58 -17.44 20.08 12.25
N ALA A 59 -18.40 20.58 13.01
CA ALA A 59 -18.29 20.77 14.46
C ALA A 59 -18.59 19.47 15.22
N ARG A 60 -18.02 18.32 14.76
CA ARG A 60 -18.20 17.00 15.36
C ARG A 60 -16.88 16.46 15.90
N ARG A 61 -16.92 15.30 16.57
CA ARG A 61 -15.70 14.61 16.94
C ARG A 61 -15.07 14.02 15.68
N GLY A 62 -13.75 14.06 15.57
CA GLY A 62 -13.05 13.54 14.41
C GLY A 62 -13.12 12.01 14.22
N GLU A 63 -13.61 11.25 15.20
CA GLU A 63 -13.91 9.82 15.11
C GLU A 63 -15.39 9.53 14.79
N ASP A 64 -16.20 10.55 14.50
CA ASP A 64 -17.58 10.35 14.02
C ASP A 64 -17.60 9.66 12.66
N TRP A 65 -18.60 8.83 12.40
CA TRP A 65 -18.71 8.10 11.15
C TRP A 65 -18.77 9.01 9.91
N THR A 66 -19.34 10.21 10.06
CA THR A 66 -19.43 11.18 8.96
C THR A 66 -18.05 11.64 8.51
N ASP A 67 -17.17 11.92 9.49
CA ASP A 67 -15.78 12.27 9.24
C ASP A 67 -15.03 11.06 8.68
N GLY A 68 -15.19 9.86 9.26
CA GLY A 68 -14.51 8.65 8.77
C GLY A 68 -14.84 8.28 7.32
N VAL A 69 -16.05 8.58 6.84
CA VAL A 69 -16.39 8.45 5.41
C VAL A 69 -15.74 9.56 4.58
N GLY A 70 -15.75 10.79 5.08
CA GLY A 70 -15.04 11.91 4.48
C GLY A 70 -13.56 11.60 4.29
N ASP A 71 -12.93 11.13 5.36
CA ASP A 71 -11.51 10.76 5.40
C ASP A 71 -11.15 9.67 4.39
N ALA A 72 -12.02 8.66 4.20
CA ALA A 72 -11.84 7.66 3.13
C ALA A 72 -11.82 8.29 1.73
N GLY A 73 -12.63 9.34 1.50
CA GLY A 73 -12.58 10.13 0.27
C GLY A 73 -11.31 10.98 0.15
N PHE A 74 -10.86 11.59 1.24
CA PHE A 74 -9.58 12.31 1.27
C PHE A 74 -8.40 11.38 0.98
N MET A 75 -8.42 10.13 1.46
CA MET A 75 -7.40 9.13 1.12
C MET A 75 -7.43 8.76 -0.36
N ALA A 76 -8.61 8.63 -0.98
CA ALA A 76 -8.72 8.39 -2.42
C ALA A 76 -8.13 9.57 -3.24
N LEU A 77 -8.37 10.82 -2.82
CA LEU A 77 -7.75 12.00 -3.43
C LEU A 77 -6.24 12.04 -3.19
N ALA A 78 -5.79 11.82 -1.95
CA ALA A 78 -4.37 11.81 -1.59
C ALA A 78 -3.57 10.76 -2.39
N GLY A 79 -4.22 9.67 -2.78
CA GLY A 79 -3.62 8.60 -3.58
C GLY A 79 -3.31 9.00 -5.02
N ILE A 80 -3.96 10.03 -5.59
CA ILE A 80 -3.81 10.45 -6.99
C ILE A 80 -3.35 11.90 -7.16
N SER A 81 -3.48 12.73 -6.11
CA SER A 81 -3.06 14.14 -6.15
C SER A 81 -1.56 14.26 -5.94
N GLY A 82 -0.93 15.19 -6.67
CA GLY A 82 0.45 15.61 -6.42
C GLY A 82 0.62 16.50 -5.19
N ASN A 83 -0.46 16.78 -4.45
CA ASN A 83 -0.44 17.66 -3.30
C ASN A 83 -0.48 16.88 -1.98
N ALA A 84 0.60 16.95 -1.21
CA ALA A 84 0.73 16.24 0.06
C ALA A 84 -0.27 16.66 1.14
N ARG A 85 -0.86 17.87 1.03
CA ARG A 85 -1.73 18.45 2.09
C ARG A 85 -2.93 17.57 2.46
N TYR A 86 -3.48 16.80 1.51
CA TYR A 86 -4.62 15.92 1.79
C TYR A 86 -4.22 14.74 2.65
N ARG A 87 -3.07 14.11 2.35
CA ARG A 87 -2.47 13.08 3.21
C ARG A 87 -2.11 13.66 4.58
N ASP A 88 -1.45 14.82 4.59
CA ASP A 88 -0.96 15.44 5.83
C ASP A 88 -2.13 15.86 6.74
N ALA A 89 -3.26 16.29 6.16
CA ALA A 89 -4.49 16.53 6.92
C ALA A 89 -5.03 15.25 7.59
N MET A 90 -4.98 14.11 6.89
CA MET A 90 -5.41 12.82 7.46
C MET A 90 -4.44 12.32 8.54
N VAL A 91 -3.14 12.57 8.38
CA VAL A 91 -2.16 12.30 9.45
C VAL A 91 -2.44 13.16 10.68
N ALA A 92 -2.67 14.46 10.49
CA ALA A 92 -2.98 15.37 11.59
C ALA A 92 -4.27 14.99 12.34
N MET A 93 -5.29 14.53 11.60
CA MET A 93 -6.52 13.98 12.18
C MET A 93 -6.22 12.73 13.01
N GLY A 94 -5.46 11.77 12.47
CA GLY A 94 -5.08 10.56 13.19
C GLY A 94 -4.27 10.84 14.47
N GLU A 95 -3.32 11.78 14.43
CA GLU A 95 -2.58 12.22 15.61
C GLU A 95 -3.50 12.84 16.67
N LYS A 96 -4.41 13.72 16.25
CA LYS A 96 -5.39 14.34 17.14
C LYS A 96 -6.28 13.29 17.83
N ASN A 97 -6.69 12.27 17.12
CA ASN A 97 -7.50 11.16 17.63
C ASN A 97 -6.68 10.08 18.35
N GLN A 98 -5.34 10.26 18.44
CA GLN A 98 -4.43 9.24 18.99
C GLN A 98 -4.58 7.88 18.32
N TRP A 99 -4.97 7.87 17.05
CA TRP A 99 -5.20 6.67 16.22
C TRP A 99 -6.27 5.72 16.79
N LYS A 100 -7.14 6.21 17.69
CA LYS A 100 -8.22 5.44 18.29
C LYS A 100 -9.43 5.41 17.36
N LEU A 101 -10.18 4.32 17.44
CA LEU A 101 -11.51 4.20 16.85
C LEU A 101 -12.54 4.89 17.74
N GLY A 102 -13.81 4.97 17.30
CA GLY A 102 -14.89 5.49 18.11
C GLY A 102 -15.14 4.70 19.40
N ALA A 103 -15.88 5.31 20.33
CA ALA A 103 -15.99 4.83 21.71
C ALA A 103 -16.85 3.57 21.91
N ARG A 104 -17.60 3.11 20.86
CA ARG A 104 -18.49 1.94 20.93
C ARG A 104 -17.83 0.73 20.28
N PRO A 105 -17.14 -0.18 21.01
CA PRO A 105 -16.23 -1.17 20.45
C PRO A 105 -16.83 -2.06 19.37
N TYR A 106 -18.12 -2.44 19.49
CA TYR A 106 -18.78 -3.33 18.53
C TYR A 106 -19.61 -2.59 17.46
N HIS A 107 -19.70 -1.26 17.51
CA HIS A 107 -20.53 -0.51 16.59
C HIS A 107 -19.79 -0.24 15.28
N ALA A 108 -20.37 -0.62 14.15
CA ALA A 108 -19.72 -0.51 12.84
C ALA A 108 -19.30 0.92 12.48
N ASP A 109 -20.12 1.92 12.81
CA ASP A 109 -19.83 3.34 12.55
C ASP A 109 -18.51 3.78 13.19
N ASP A 110 -18.21 3.24 14.37
CA ASP A 110 -16.99 3.58 15.12
C ASP A 110 -15.74 2.93 14.53
N HIS A 111 -15.91 1.99 13.58
CA HIS A 111 -14.78 1.33 12.89
C HIS A 111 -14.37 2.03 11.59
N VAL A 112 -15.23 2.86 10.98
CA VAL A 112 -15.01 3.36 9.62
C VAL A 112 -13.71 4.14 9.47
N ILE A 113 -13.33 4.95 10.47
CA ILE A 113 -12.09 5.73 10.48
C ILE A 113 -10.83 4.83 10.40
N GLY A 114 -10.95 3.58 10.86
CA GLY A 114 -9.90 2.56 10.75
C GLY A 114 -9.51 2.24 9.31
N GLN A 115 -10.39 2.50 8.33
CA GLN A 115 -10.04 2.36 6.92
C GLN A 115 -8.92 3.36 6.55
N THR A 116 -9.06 4.62 6.96
CA THR A 116 -8.07 5.68 6.75
C THR A 116 -6.76 5.37 7.48
N TYR A 117 -6.82 4.89 8.73
CA TYR A 117 -5.62 4.54 9.50
C TYR A 117 -4.82 3.42 8.84
N ALA A 118 -5.49 2.38 8.34
CA ALA A 118 -4.83 1.29 7.62
C ALA A 118 -4.22 1.75 6.29
N GLU A 119 -4.89 2.63 5.54
CA GLU A 119 -4.39 3.20 4.29
C GLU A 119 -3.18 4.13 4.54
N LEU A 120 -3.20 4.95 5.59
CA LEU A 120 -2.03 5.76 6.01
C LEU A 120 -0.86 4.87 6.45
N TYR A 121 -1.13 3.80 7.19
CA TYR A 121 -0.09 2.83 7.55
C TYR A 121 0.55 2.20 6.31
N GLN A 122 -0.22 1.86 5.28
CA GLN A 122 0.36 1.36 4.01
C GLN A 122 1.30 2.36 3.35
N MET A 123 1.05 3.66 3.50
CA MET A 123 1.86 4.71 2.90
C MET A 123 3.10 5.07 3.74
N LEU A 124 2.98 5.08 5.06
CA LEU A 124 3.95 5.68 5.99
C LEU A 124 4.65 4.68 6.92
N ARG A 125 4.08 3.48 7.08
CA ARG A 125 4.65 2.36 7.85
C ARG A 125 4.94 2.66 9.33
N ASP A 126 4.20 3.60 9.93
CA ASP A 126 4.30 3.88 11.36
C ASP A 126 3.32 2.99 12.15
N PRO A 127 3.79 2.04 12.97
CA PRO A 127 2.94 1.09 13.69
C PRO A 127 1.90 1.72 14.61
N LYS A 128 2.14 2.94 15.10
CA LYS A 128 1.19 3.64 15.98
C LYS A 128 -0.16 3.87 15.30
N MET A 129 -0.19 3.97 13.96
CA MET A 129 -1.39 4.25 13.18
C MET A 129 -2.45 3.14 13.26
N ILE A 130 -2.04 1.91 13.47
CA ILE A 130 -2.94 0.75 13.53
C ILE A 130 -2.96 0.03 14.88
N ALA A 131 -2.05 0.36 15.80
CA ALA A 131 -1.92 -0.35 17.07
C ALA A 131 -3.21 -0.30 17.93
N PRO A 132 -3.89 0.86 18.12
CA PRO A 132 -5.12 0.90 18.88
C PRO A 132 -6.26 0.11 18.21
N MET A 133 -6.40 0.21 16.87
CA MET A 133 -7.39 -0.55 16.10
C MET A 133 -7.14 -2.07 16.23
N ARG A 134 -5.89 -2.50 16.12
CA ARG A 134 -5.50 -3.90 16.29
C ARG A 134 -5.88 -4.42 17.66
N ALA A 135 -5.54 -3.68 18.72
CA ALA A 135 -5.88 -4.06 20.09
C ALA A 135 -7.39 -4.21 20.30
N GLN A 136 -8.19 -3.26 19.77
CA GLN A 136 -9.64 -3.32 19.84
C GLN A 136 -10.22 -4.50 19.06
N PHE A 137 -9.73 -4.77 17.85
CA PHE A 137 -10.23 -5.87 17.03
C PHE A 137 -9.81 -7.23 17.59
N ASP A 138 -8.62 -7.38 18.16
CA ASP A 138 -8.20 -8.58 18.89
C ASP A 138 -9.13 -8.86 20.08
N ALA A 139 -9.52 -7.85 20.84
CA ALA A 139 -10.48 -7.99 21.94
C ALA A 139 -11.87 -8.44 21.44
N ILE A 140 -12.34 -7.90 20.29
CA ILE A 140 -13.62 -8.32 19.68
C ILE A 140 -13.53 -9.77 19.16
N LEU A 141 -12.38 -10.20 18.62
CA LEU A 141 -12.19 -11.58 18.19
C LEU A 141 -12.18 -12.55 19.38
N ALA A 142 -11.65 -12.14 20.52
CA ALA A 142 -11.64 -12.93 21.74
C ALA A 142 -13.05 -13.08 22.34
N GLU A 143 -13.89 -12.05 22.24
CA GLU A 143 -15.26 -12.04 22.78
C GLU A 143 -16.25 -11.46 21.75
N PRO A 144 -16.59 -12.22 20.68
CA PRO A 144 -17.50 -11.76 19.65
C PRO A 144 -18.94 -11.70 20.15
N TYR A 145 -19.62 -10.58 19.90
CA TYR A 145 -21.03 -10.44 20.25
C TYR A 145 -21.95 -11.22 19.27
N GLU A 146 -22.78 -12.12 19.77
CA GLU A 146 -23.67 -12.99 18.96
C GLU A 146 -25.16 -12.79 19.27
N GLY A 147 -25.58 -11.58 19.63
CA GLY A 147 -26.98 -11.22 19.89
C GLY A 147 -27.86 -11.15 18.62
N PRO A 148 -29.10 -10.69 18.73
CA PRO A 148 -30.07 -10.67 17.63
C PRO A 148 -29.70 -9.70 16.52
N LEU A 149 -30.31 -9.87 15.33
CA LEU A 149 -30.23 -8.97 14.18
C LEU A 149 -31.43 -8.00 14.07
N ASP A 150 -32.54 -8.26 14.76
CA ASP A 150 -33.67 -7.35 14.76
C ASP A 150 -33.27 -6.05 15.46
N ILE A 151 -33.23 -4.94 14.71
CA ILE A 151 -32.80 -3.61 15.19
C ILE A 151 -33.64 -3.09 16.36
N LYS A 152 -34.87 -3.59 16.53
CA LYS A 152 -35.78 -3.25 17.63
C LYS A 152 -35.31 -3.83 18.97
N VAL A 153 -34.42 -4.84 18.94
CA VAL A 153 -33.91 -5.46 20.15
C VAL A 153 -32.62 -4.76 20.61
N PRO A 154 -32.52 -4.38 21.90
CA PRO A 154 -31.32 -3.74 22.43
C PRO A 154 -30.05 -4.58 22.14
N GLY A 155 -29.01 -3.92 21.68
CA GLY A 155 -27.73 -4.55 21.33
C GLY A 155 -27.62 -5.07 19.90
N ALA A 156 -28.69 -5.11 19.12
CA ALA A 156 -28.66 -5.59 17.73
C ALA A 156 -27.63 -4.85 16.86
N GLN A 157 -27.41 -3.56 17.11
CA GLN A 157 -26.38 -2.78 16.41
C GLN A 157 -24.95 -3.35 16.58
N ARG A 158 -24.66 -4.08 17.66
CA ARG A 158 -23.37 -4.76 17.84
C ARG A 158 -23.15 -5.90 16.84
N ARG A 159 -24.23 -6.34 16.15
CA ARG A 159 -24.24 -7.35 15.07
C ARG A 159 -24.28 -6.73 13.68
N TRP A 160 -24.17 -5.40 13.57
CA TRP A 160 -24.24 -4.67 12.30
C TRP A 160 -25.56 -4.88 11.54
N SER A 161 -26.67 -4.79 12.27
CA SER A 161 -28.02 -5.13 11.81
C SER A 161 -28.71 -4.05 10.97
N TRP A 162 -27.95 -3.20 10.30
CA TRP A 162 -28.42 -2.18 9.35
C TRP A 162 -27.48 -2.07 8.16
N CYS A 163 -28.00 -1.67 7.00
CA CYS A 163 -27.27 -1.76 5.74
C CYS A 163 -26.03 -0.86 5.70
N ASP A 164 -26.07 0.31 6.35
CA ASP A 164 -24.94 1.26 6.40
C ASP A 164 -23.70 0.63 7.04
N ALA A 165 -23.91 -0.26 8.01
CA ALA A 165 -22.83 -0.96 8.71
C ALA A 165 -21.88 -1.71 7.75
N LEU A 166 -22.39 -2.13 6.58
CA LEU A 166 -21.61 -2.87 5.60
C LEU A 166 -20.54 -2.02 4.88
N PHE A 167 -20.67 -0.71 4.88
CA PHE A 167 -19.59 0.20 4.47
C PHE A 167 -18.64 0.53 5.63
N MET A 168 -19.19 0.63 6.84
CA MET A 168 -18.47 1.18 7.99
C MET A 168 -17.49 0.17 8.60
N GLY A 169 -17.99 -1.00 8.99
CA GLY A 169 -17.21 -2.01 9.73
C GLY A 169 -16.35 -2.91 8.84
N PRO A 170 -16.94 -3.79 8.01
CA PRO A 170 -16.20 -4.85 7.32
C PRO A 170 -14.98 -4.39 6.54
N PRO A 171 -15.00 -3.24 5.78
CA PRO A 171 -13.84 -2.78 5.05
C PRO A 171 -12.65 -2.35 5.93
N ALA A 172 -12.87 -1.89 7.16
CA ALA A 172 -11.80 -1.57 8.10
C ALA A 172 -11.08 -2.84 8.57
N TRP A 173 -11.84 -3.90 8.86
CA TRP A 173 -11.32 -5.21 9.24
C TRP A 173 -10.53 -5.88 8.09
N ALA A 174 -11.06 -5.80 6.87
CA ALA A 174 -10.39 -6.35 5.68
C ALA A 174 -9.05 -5.65 5.42
N ARG A 175 -8.98 -4.32 5.62
CA ARG A 175 -7.74 -3.54 5.52
C ARG A 175 -6.74 -3.92 6.60
N LEU A 176 -7.20 -4.06 7.86
CA LEU A 176 -6.29 -4.49 8.92
C LEU A 176 -5.72 -5.88 8.63
N SER A 177 -6.54 -6.81 8.14
CA SER A 177 -6.07 -8.13 7.69
C SER A 177 -4.95 -8.01 6.65
N HIS A 178 -5.16 -7.15 5.66
CA HIS A 178 -4.18 -6.96 4.57
C HIS A 178 -2.85 -6.38 5.10
N VAL A 179 -2.90 -5.36 5.94
CA VAL A 179 -1.67 -4.68 6.41
C VAL A 179 -0.93 -5.44 7.52
N THR A 180 -1.57 -6.39 8.17
CA THR A 180 -0.96 -7.23 9.21
C THR A 180 -0.63 -8.64 8.73
N GLY A 181 -1.23 -9.09 7.63
CA GLY A 181 -1.16 -10.47 7.16
C GLY A 181 -1.97 -11.46 8.02
N ASP A 182 -2.74 -10.99 8.99
CA ASP A 182 -3.54 -11.84 9.88
C ASP A 182 -4.92 -12.10 9.26
N PRO A 183 -5.20 -13.32 8.76
CA PRO A 183 -6.45 -13.64 8.08
C PRO A 183 -7.68 -13.61 9.01
N ARG A 184 -7.52 -13.68 10.34
CA ARG A 184 -8.64 -13.70 11.29
C ARG A 184 -9.54 -12.49 11.15
N TYR A 185 -8.96 -11.32 10.86
CA TYR A 185 -9.72 -10.08 10.68
C TYR A 185 -10.61 -10.14 9.42
N LEU A 186 -10.08 -10.62 8.29
CA LEU A 186 -10.86 -10.77 7.06
C LEU A 186 -11.99 -11.81 7.22
N GLU A 187 -11.70 -12.93 7.84
CA GLU A 187 -12.70 -13.99 8.10
C GLU A 187 -13.84 -13.48 9.00
N PHE A 188 -13.52 -12.68 10.00
CA PHE A 188 -14.53 -12.02 10.84
C PHE A 188 -15.38 -11.05 10.01
N ALA A 189 -14.76 -10.19 9.19
CA ALA A 189 -15.46 -9.25 8.32
C ALA A 189 -16.43 -9.95 7.35
N ILE A 190 -15.96 -11.02 6.70
CA ILE A 190 -16.77 -11.82 5.76
C ILE A 190 -17.97 -12.45 6.48
N ARG A 191 -17.75 -13.06 7.64
CA ARG A 191 -18.82 -13.66 8.45
C ARG A 191 -19.87 -12.61 8.84
N ARG A 192 -19.45 -11.46 9.35
CA ARG A 192 -20.36 -10.36 9.74
C ARG A 192 -21.10 -9.75 8.56
N TRP A 193 -20.42 -9.60 7.43
CA TRP A 193 -21.03 -9.16 6.18
C TRP A 193 -22.22 -10.05 5.82
N TRP A 194 -22.00 -11.36 5.72
CA TRP A 194 -23.05 -12.28 5.26
C TRP A 194 -24.17 -12.46 6.28
N GLN A 195 -23.90 -12.36 7.56
CA GLN A 195 -24.95 -12.36 8.59
C GLN A 195 -25.92 -11.18 8.41
N ALA A 196 -25.40 -9.96 8.22
CA ALA A 196 -26.23 -8.78 7.99
C ALA A 196 -26.87 -8.81 6.59
N SER A 197 -26.13 -9.20 5.57
CA SER A 197 -26.58 -9.27 4.20
C SER A 197 -27.73 -10.26 4.02
N ASP A 198 -27.61 -11.50 4.51
CA ASP A 198 -28.67 -12.52 4.42
C ASP A 198 -29.96 -12.10 5.14
N TYR A 199 -29.85 -11.20 6.13
CA TYR A 199 -31.00 -10.69 6.86
C TYR A 199 -31.69 -9.50 6.19
N LEU A 200 -30.94 -8.64 5.49
CA LEU A 200 -31.45 -7.35 4.98
C LEU A 200 -31.65 -7.32 3.46
N TYR A 201 -31.06 -8.26 2.72
CA TYR A 201 -31.10 -8.27 1.26
C TYR A 201 -32.44 -8.81 0.72
N ASP A 202 -33.13 -7.98 -0.05
CA ASP A 202 -34.32 -8.37 -0.81
C ASP A 202 -33.87 -8.99 -2.14
N LYS A 203 -34.10 -10.29 -2.29
CA LYS A 203 -33.65 -11.07 -3.46
C LYS A 203 -34.44 -10.77 -4.73
N ASP A 204 -35.67 -10.27 -4.63
CA ASP A 204 -36.53 -9.95 -5.77
C ASP A 204 -36.13 -8.60 -6.38
N GLU A 205 -35.82 -7.62 -5.50
CA GLU A 205 -35.44 -6.27 -5.91
C GLU A 205 -33.94 -6.09 -6.08
N HIS A 206 -33.12 -7.01 -5.55
CA HIS A 206 -31.66 -6.88 -5.48
C HIS A 206 -31.20 -5.62 -4.77
N LEU A 207 -31.94 -5.22 -3.73
CA LEU A 207 -31.72 -4.03 -2.92
C LEU A 207 -31.76 -4.39 -1.43
N TYR A 208 -31.28 -3.49 -0.58
CA TYR A 208 -31.27 -3.69 0.85
C TYR A 208 -32.32 -2.85 1.55
N PHE A 209 -33.09 -3.47 2.44
CA PHE A 209 -33.76 -2.74 3.49
C PHE A 209 -32.74 -2.05 4.40
N ARG A 210 -33.07 -0.87 4.89
CA ARG A 210 -32.17 -0.16 5.82
C ARG A 210 -31.93 -1.00 7.08
N ASP A 211 -33.01 -1.54 7.68
CA ASP A 211 -33.02 -2.47 8.80
C ASP A 211 -34.41 -3.12 8.91
N SER A 212 -34.61 -4.02 9.88
CA SER A 212 -35.86 -4.79 10.06
C SER A 212 -37.12 -3.94 10.26
N ARG A 213 -37.02 -2.66 10.62
CA ARG A 213 -38.18 -1.76 10.73
C ARG A 213 -38.82 -1.42 9.38
N TYR A 214 -38.12 -1.69 8.27
CA TYR A 214 -38.55 -1.36 6.92
C TYR A 214 -39.12 -2.55 6.14
N PHE A 215 -39.08 -3.77 6.65
CA PHE A 215 -39.57 -4.96 5.93
C PHE A 215 -41.03 -4.83 5.45
N ASP A 216 -41.89 -4.30 6.32
CA ASP A 216 -43.32 -4.15 6.06
C ASP A 216 -43.72 -2.73 5.63
N LYS A 217 -42.79 -1.77 5.62
CA LYS A 217 -43.08 -0.42 5.18
C LYS A 217 -43.25 -0.34 3.66
N ARG A 218 -44.11 0.59 3.25
CA ARG A 218 -44.35 0.87 1.84
C ARG A 218 -44.26 2.37 1.60
N GLU A 219 -43.80 2.74 0.40
CA GLU A 219 -43.82 4.11 -0.14
C GLU A 219 -45.25 4.52 -0.51
N ALA A 220 -45.42 5.81 -0.87
CA ALA A 220 -46.72 6.35 -1.27
C ALA A 220 -47.30 5.65 -2.52
N ASN A 221 -46.43 5.19 -3.44
CA ASN A 221 -46.82 4.43 -4.62
C ASN A 221 -47.05 2.92 -4.36
N GLY A 222 -46.96 2.46 -3.10
CA GLY A 222 -47.15 1.06 -2.68
C GLY A 222 -45.91 0.17 -2.75
N ASN A 223 -44.80 0.65 -3.32
CA ASN A 223 -43.55 -0.11 -3.39
C ASN A 223 -42.87 -0.27 -2.03
N LYS A 224 -41.92 -1.24 -1.94
CA LYS A 224 -41.05 -1.40 -0.77
C LYS A 224 -40.17 -0.16 -0.59
N VAL A 225 -39.82 0.17 0.66
CA VAL A 225 -38.98 1.31 0.97
C VAL A 225 -37.48 0.92 0.85
N PHE A 226 -36.82 1.41 -0.18
CA PHE A 226 -35.38 1.24 -0.37
C PHE A 226 -34.70 2.61 -0.44
N TRP A 227 -34.02 2.96 0.66
CA TRP A 227 -33.33 4.24 0.79
C TRP A 227 -32.09 4.31 -0.11
N GLY A 228 -31.99 5.36 -0.93
CA GLY A 228 -30.94 5.53 -1.94
C GLY A 228 -29.54 5.51 -1.31
N ARG A 229 -29.24 6.37 -0.35
CA ARG A 229 -27.92 6.38 0.31
C ARG A 229 -27.65 5.08 1.06
N GLY A 230 -28.65 4.45 1.69
CA GLY A 230 -28.48 3.15 2.36
C GLY A 230 -27.96 2.07 1.42
N ASN A 231 -28.55 1.96 0.23
CA ASN A 231 -28.08 1.05 -0.82
C ASN A 231 -26.72 1.49 -1.41
N GLY A 232 -26.47 2.80 -1.45
CA GLY A 232 -25.15 3.35 -1.82
C GLY A 232 -24.04 2.87 -0.88
N TRP A 233 -24.29 2.86 0.42
CA TRP A 233 -23.35 2.31 1.40
C TRP A 233 -23.01 0.84 1.11
N VAL A 234 -24.01 0.03 0.81
CA VAL A 234 -23.77 -1.39 0.54
C VAL A 234 -22.98 -1.60 -0.74
N LEU A 235 -23.36 -0.96 -1.85
CA LEU A 235 -22.67 -1.13 -3.13
C LEU A 235 -21.22 -0.60 -3.03
N GLY A 236 -21.02 0.54 -2.38
CA GLY A 236 -19.68 1.07 -2.06
C GLY A 236 -18.90 0.15 -1.14
N GLY A 237 -19.54 -0.42 -0.13
CA GLY A 237 -18.96 -1.40 0.78
C GLY A 237 -18.53 -2.69 0.07
N LEU A 238 -19.33 -3.19 -0.88
CA LEU A 238 -18.98 -4.33 -1.74
C LEU A 238 -17.70 -4.06 -2.54
N ALA A 239 -17.60 -2.87 -3.16
CA ALA A 239 -16.39 -2.46 -3.87
C ALA A 239 -15.18 -2.46 -2.90
N ARG A 240 -15.32 -1.86 -1.71
CA ARG A 240 -14.25 -1.78 -0.71
C ARG A 240 -13.87 -3.14 -0.10
N MET A 241 -14.82 -4.07 0.06
CA MET A 241 -14.52 -5.45 0.46
C MET A 241 -13.79 -6.22 -0.64
N LEU A 242 -14.26 -6.12 -1.88
CA LEU A 242 -13.65 -6.81 -3.02
C LEU A 242 -12.22 -6.35 -3.33
N GLN A 243 -11.78 -5.20 -2.82
CA GLN A 243 -10.38 -4.78 -2.85
C GLN A 243 -9.48 -5.74 -2.04
N TYR A 244 -9.97 -6.30 -0.95
CA TYR A 244 -9.16 -7.06 0.01
C TYR A 244 -9.59 -8.52 0.19
N VAL A 245 -10.72 -8.94 -0.38
CA VAL A 245 -11.05 -10.37 -0.49
C VAL A 245 -10.23 -10.98 -1.64
N PRO A 246 -9.25 -11.85 -1.38
CA PRO A 246 -8.36 -12.38 -2.41
C PRO A 246 -9.12 -13.11 -3.53
N ALA A 247 -8.53 -13.10 -4.75
CA ALA A 247 -9.17 -13.72 -5.92
C ALA A 247 -9.44 -15.23 -5.75
N ASN A 248 -8.63 -15.91 -4.96
CA ASN A 248 -8.73 -17.33 -4.64
C ASN A 248 -9.53 -17.63 -3.35
N HIS A 249 -10.06 -16.57 -2.68
CA HIS A 249 -10.83 -16.79 -1.45
C HIS A 249 -12.21 -17.40 -1.76
N PRO A 250 -12.66 -18.44 -1.02
CA PRO A 250 -13.94 -19.13 -1.30
C PRO A 250 -15.16 -18.21 -1.33
N ALA A 251 -15.21 -17.18 -0.49
CA ALA A 251 -16.31 -16.23 -0.42
C ALA A 251 -16.34 -15.23 -1.58
N ARG A 252 -15.24 -15.06 -2.36
CA ARG A 252 -15.15 -14.00 -3.35
C ARG A 252 -16.24 -14.08 -4.42
N ALA A 253 -16.55 -15.27 -4.90
CA ALA A 253 -17.56 -15.46 -5.95
C ALA A 253 -18.91 -14.88 -5.53
N ARG A 254 -19.33 -15.11 -4.28
CA ARG A 254 -20.58 -14.59 -3.73
C ARG A 254 -20.57 -13.05 -3.61
N PHE A 255 -19.45 -12.45 -3.23
CA PHE A 255 -19.31 -10.99 -3.22
C PHE A 255 -19.41 -10.38 -4.63
N VAL A 256 -18.78 -11.01 -5.62
CA VAL A 256 -18.85 -10.56 -7.03
C VAL A 256 -20.26 -10.68 -7.57
N GLU A 257 -20.95 -11.80 -7.33
CA GLU A 257 -22.34 -12.01 -7.75
C GLU A 257 -23.26 -10.93 -7.18
N GLN A 258 -23.22 -10.70 -5.86
CA GLN A 258 -24.06 -9.70 -5.21
C GLN A 258 -23.75 -8.29 -5.72
N PHE A 259 -22.46 -7.96 -5.91
CA PHE A 259 -22.04 -6.70 -6.51
C PHE A 259 -22.65 -6.49 -7.91
N GLN A 260 -22.62 -7.52 -8.74
CA GLN A 260 -23.16 -7.45 -10.10
C GLN A 260 -24.69 -7.35 -10.10
N GLN A 261 -25.40 -8.10 -9.26
CA GLN A 261 -26.86 -8.02 -9.12
C GLN A 261 -27.31 -6.62 -8.68
N MET A 262 -26.68 -6.07 -7.64
CA MET A 262 -26.99 -4.71 -7.20
C MET A 262 -26.63 -3.66 -8.24
N ALA A 263 -25.47 -3.75 -8.89
CA ALA A 263 -25.07 -2.82 -9.94
C ALA A 263 -26.05 -2.81 -11.11
N GLU A 264 -26.54 -3.97 -11.52
CA GLU A 264 -27.57 -4.12 -12.55
C GLU A 264 -28.85 -3.38 -12.17
N ARG A 265 -29.35 -3.64 -10.95
CA ARG A 265 -30.57 -3.01 -10.45
C ARG A 265 -30.43 -1.50 -10.34
N ILE A 266 -29.33 -1.03 -9.75
CA ILE A 266 -29.05 0.39 -9.52
C ILE A 266 -28.97 1.16 -10.85
N VAL A 267 -28.30 0.65 -11.86
CA VAL A 267 -28.24 1.32 -13.18
C VAL A 267 -29.62 1.49 -13.79
N GLY A 268 -30.51 0.49 -13.62
CA GLY A 268 -31.91 0.57 -14.07
C GLY A 268 -32.75 1.63 -13.33
N LEU A 269 -32.29 2.13 -12.20
CA LEU A 269 -32.98 3.14 -11.37
C LEU A 269 -32.38 4.55 -11.53
N GLN A 270 -31.33 4.73 -12.35
CA GLN A 270 -30.74 6.04 -12.62
C GLN A 270 -31.74 6.96 -13.32
N GLN A 271 -31.94 8.17 -12.77
CA GLN A 271 -32.85 9.15 -13.37
C GLN A 271 -32.23 9.81 -14.60
N ALA A 272 -33.08 10.48 -15.40
CA ALA A 272 -32.69 11.14 -16.65
C ALA A 272 -31.60 12.21 -16.45
N ASP A 273 -31.57 12.87 -15.28
CA ASP A 273 -30.54 13.85 -14.91
C ASP A 273 -29.22 13.22 -14.46
N GLY A 274 -29.13 11.88 -14.45
CA GLY A 274 -27.91 11.15 -14.08
C GLY A 274 -27.77 10.82 -12.60
N LEU A 275 -28.64 11.34 -11.74
CA LEU A 275 -28.61 11.11 -10.29
C LEU A 275 -29.56 9.96 -9.89
N TRP A 276 -29.45 9.52 -8.64
CA TRP A 276 -30.45 8.70 -7.96
C TRP A 276 -31.15 9.54 -6.92
N ARG A 277 -32.37 9.15 -6.55
CA ARG A 277 -33.16 9.85 -5.55
C ARG A 277 -33.04 9.21 -4.16
N SER A 278 -33.49 9.90 -3.13
CA SER A 278 -33.44 9.36 -1.77
C SER A 278 -34.33 8.13 -1.59
N SER A 279 -35.45 8.00 -2.34
CA SER A 279 -36.14 6.73 -2.54
C SER A 279 -35.82 6.16 -3.91
N LEU A 280 -35.42 4.87 -3.96
CA LEU A 280 -35.07 4.19 -5.19
C LEU A 280 -36.30 3.76 -6.00
N LEU A 281 -37.42 3.38 -5.33
CA LEU A 281 -38.61 2.88 -5.99
C LEU A 281 -39.79 3.85 -6.00
N ASP A 282 -39.61 5.03 -5.40
CA ASP A 282 -40.60 6.13 -5.42
C ASP A 282 -39.91 7.48 -5.61
N PRO A 283 -39.18 7.67 -6.73
CA PRO A 283 -38.43 8.91 -6.99
C PRO A 283 -39.36 10.13 -7.15
N ASP A 284 -40.58 9.95 -7.56
CA ASP A 284 -41.56 11.04 -7.79
C ASP A 284 -42.02 11.67 -6.49
N SER A 285 -42.14 10.88 -5.40
CA SER A 285 -42.43 11.39 -4.06
C SER A 285 -41.23 12.09 -3.43
N TYR A 286 -40.02 11.88 -3.94
CA TYR A 286 -38.78 12.48 -3.41
C TYR A 286 -37.93 13.05 -4.55
N PRO A 287 -38.37 14.09 -5.25
CA PRO A 287 -37.74 14.59 -6.48
C PRO A 287 -36.41 15.33 -6.25
N ASN A 288 -36.03 15.62 -4.99
CA ASN A 288 -34.75 16.25 -4.69
C ASN A 288 -33.59 15.51 -5.34
N GLN A 289 -32.68 16.25 -5.96
CA GLN A 289 -31.37 15.72 -6.30
C GLN A 289 -30.67 15.22 -5.02
N GLU A 290 -29.94 14.08 -5.10
CA GLU A 290 -29.26 13.54 -3.94
C GLU A 290 -27.83 13.11 -4.34
N THR A 291 -26.82 13.81 -3.81
CA THR A 291 -25.44 13.68 -4.26
C THR A 291 -24.63 12.66 -3.46
N SER A 292 -25.00 12.37 -2.19
CA SER A 292 -24.22 11.43 -1.38
C SER A 292 -24.38 9.98 -1.83
N GLY A 293 -25.61 9.49 -2.01
CA GLY A 293 -25.87 8.16 -2.55
C GLY A 293 -25.38 8.03 -4.01
N THR A 294 -25.62 9.09 -4.81
CA THR A 294 -25.11 9.15 -6.19
C THR A 294 -23.58 9.04 -6.24
N GLY A 295 -22.85 9.69 -5.33
CA GLY A 295 -21.40 9.57 -5.23
C GLY A 295 -20.96 8.13 -4.96
N LEU A 296 -21.60 7.44 -4.02
CA LEU A 296 -21.32 6.04 -3.70
C LEU A 296 -21.60 5.10 -4.86
N TYR A 297 -22.71 5.30 -5.58
CA TYR A 297 -23.02 4.51 -6.77
C TYR A 297 -22.00 4.76 -7.88
N THR A 298 -21.68 6.02 -8.13
CA THR A 298 -20.67 6.40 -9.13
C THR A 298 -19.32 5.77 -8.84
N TYR A 299 -18.87 5.83 -7.57
CA TYR A 299 -17.66 5.17 -7.10
C TYR A 299 -17.69 3.67 -7.41
N ALA A 300 -18.73 2.97 -6.95
CA ALA A 300 -18.79 1.52 -7.08
C ALA A 300 -18.89 1.07 -8.55
N LEU A 301 -19.70 1.75 -9.36
CA LEU A 301 -19.84 1.44 -10.79
C LEU A 301 -18.53 1.68 -11.55
N ALA A 302 -17.88 2.82 -11.33
CA ALA A 302 -16.60 3.13 -11.97
C ALA A 302 -15.51 2.15 -11.52
N TRP A 303 -15.42 1.85 -10.22
CA TRP A 303 -14.50 0.85 -9.71
C TRP A 303 -14.75 -0.54 -10.33
N GLY A 304 -16.00 -0.97 -10.38
CA GLY A 304 -16.36 -2.26 -10.98
C GLY A 304 -15.99 -2.35 -12.48
N VAL A 305 -16.13 -1.26 -13.23
CA VAL A 305 -15.66 -1.17 -14.63
C VAL A 305 -14.12 -1.24 -14.68
N ASN A 306 -13.43 -0.49 -13.83
CA ASN A 306 -11.97 -0.44 -13.78
C ASN A 306 -11.36 -1.79 -13.38
N GLN A 307 -12.08 -2.59 -12.57
CA GLN A 307 -11.68 -3.96 -12.20
C GLN A 307 -12.07 -5.02 -13.26
N GLY A 308 -12.87 -4.65 -14.25
CA GLY A 308 -13.40 -5.60 -15.26
C GLY A 308 -14.50 -6.51 -14.70
N LEU A 309 -15.06 -6.20 -13.54
CA LEU A 309 -16.21 -6.91 -12.95
C LEU A 309 -17.52 -6.50 -13.59
N LEU A 310 -17.61 -5.29 -14.11
CA LEU A 310 -18.75 -4.75 -14.82
C LEU A 310 -18.37 -4.40 -16.26
N PRO A 311 -19.17 -4.82 -17.28
CA PRO A 311 -18.93 -4.47 -18.69
C PRO A 311 -18.91 -2.95 -18.92
N LYS A 312 -17.77 -2.41 -19.39
CA LYS A 312 -17.55 -0.97 -19.61
C LYS A 312 -18.62 -0.35 -20.53
N ALA A 313 -19.03 -1.07 -21.58
CA ALA A 313 -20.03 -0.57 -22.54
C ALA A 313 -21.38 -0.26 -21.87
N LYS A 314 -21.78 -0.99 -20.84
CA LYS A 314 -23.05 -0.82 -20.12
C LYS A 314 -22.93 0.17 -18.96
N TYR A 315 -21.95 -0.02 -18.09
CA TYR A 315 -21.85 0.70 -16.82
C TYR A 315 -21.01 1.98 -16.89
N GLY A 316 -20.07 2.06 -17.84
CA GLY A 316 -19.25 3.25 -18.05
C GLY A 316 -20.06 4.52 -18.37
N PRO A 317 -21.01 4.47 -19.32
CA PRO A 317 -21.89 5.61 -19.60
C PRO A 317 -22.71 6.06 -18.40
N ALA A 318 -23.22 5.14 -17.57
CA ALA A 318 -23.98 5.46 -16.36
C ALA A 318 -23.13 6.19 -15.33
N ALA A 319 -21.91 5.68 -15.05
CA ALA A 319 -20.97 6.34 -14.14
C ALA A 319 -20.55 7.74 -14.63
N LYS A 320 -20.33 7.91 -15.94
CA LYS A 320 -19.99 9.21 -16.54
C LYS A 320 -21.13 10.21 -16.47
N ARG A 321 -22.39 9.80 -16.73
CA ARG A 321 -23.54 10.67 -16.55
C ARG A 321 -23.72 11.10 -15.10
N ALA A 322 -23.57 10.18 -14.16
CA ALA A 322 -23.63 10.49 -12.73
C ALA A 322 -22.55 11.50 -12.32
N TRP A 323 -21.32 11.32 -12.83
CA TRP A 323 -20.23 12.27 -12.57
C TRP A 323 -20.54 13.69 -13.10
N GLN A 324 -21.11 13.80 -14.29
CA GLN A 324 -21.53 15.09 -14.84
C GLN A 324 -22.57 15.77 -13.94
N ALA A 325 -23.54 15.01 -13.45
CA ALA A 325 -24.55 15.53 -12.54
C ALA A 325 -23.95 15.92 -11.16
N LEU A 326 -23.05 15.10 -10.62
CA LEU A 326 -22.32 15.43 -9.37
C LEU A 326 -21.49 16.71 -9.54
N ARG A 327 -20.79 16.86 -10.66
CA ARG A 327 -20.01 18.06 -10.99
C ARG A 327 -20.87 19.32 -11.01
N ALA A 328 -22.08 19.25 -11.56
CA ALA A 328 -23.02 20.37 -11.62
C ALA A 328 -23.52 20.81 -10.23
N ASN A 329 -23.33 19.94 -9.21
CA ASN A 329 -23.71 20.20 -7.82
C ASN A 329 -22.51 20.64 -6.96
N VAL A 330 -21.35 20.93 -7.55
CA VAL A 330 -20.23 21.60 -6.89
C VAL A 330 -20.25 23.07 -7.27
N LEU A 331 -20.47 23.95 -6.31
CA LEU A 331 -20.52 25.40 -6.52
C LEU A 331 -19.12 25.95 -6.88
N ASP A 332 -19.07 27.19 -7.32
CA ASP A 332 -17.81 27.83 -7.75
C ASP A 332 -16.78 27.94 -6.64
N ASP A 333 -17.23 28.07 -5.39
CA ASP A 333 -16.36 28.06 -4.19
C ASP A 333 -15.90 26.66 -3.77
N GLY A 334 -16.44 25.60 -4.37
CA GLY A 334 -16.13 24.21 -4.08
C GLY A 334 -17.15 23.48 -3.18
N LYS A 335 -18.16 24.15 -2.64
CA LYS A 335 -19.20 23.51 -1.83
C LYS A 335 -19.98 22.48 -2.67
N LEU A 336 -19.99 21.22 -2.24
CA LEU A 336 -20.89 20.20 -2.75
C LEU A 336 -22.25 20.36 -2.07
N ILE A 337 -23.33 20.53 -2.88
CA ILE A 337 -24.70 20.71 -2.39
C ILE A 337 -25.56 19.45 -2.66
N HIS A 338 -26.82 19.48 -2.26
CA HIS A 338 -27.77 18.37 -2.37
C HIS A 338 -27.35 17.10 -1.63
N VAL A 339 -26.56 17.21 -0.57
CA VAL A 339 -26.25 16.10 0.34
C VAL A 339 -27.43 15.91 1.29
N GLN A 340 -28.16 14.80 1.20
CA GLN A 340 -29.21 14.50 2.18
C GLN A 340 -28.61 14.48 3.60
N PRO A 341 -29.11 15.25 4.57
CA PRO A 341 -28.62 15.23 5.95
C PRO A 341 -28.66 13.83 6.59
N ILE A 342 -27.98 13.66 7.71
CA ILE A 342 -27.99 12.39 8.48
C ILE A 342 -29.43 11.91 8.63
N GLY A 343 -29.69 10.66 8.30
CA GLY A 343 -31.00 10.03 8.29
C GLY A 343 -30.92 8.53 8.11
N GLN A 344 -32.08 7.90 7.98
CA GLN A 344 -32.22 6.44 7.85
C GLN A 344 -33.26 6.03 6.79
N ASP A 345 -33.88 7.00 6.12
CA ASP A 345 -34.96 6.80 5.16
C ASP A 345 -35.03 7.94 4.12
N PRO A 346 -35.84 7.79 3.07
CA PRO A 346 -36.12 8.86 2.13
C PRO A 346 -36.74 10.07 2.82
N LYS A 347 -36.23 11.27 2.48
CA LYS A 347 -36.74 12.55 3.02
C LYS A 347 -36.55 13.68 2.03
N HIS A 348 -37.41 14.68 2.13
CA HIS A 348 -37.16 16.02 1.58
C HIS A 348 -36.11 16.74 2.46
N PHE A 349 -35.29 17.53 1.82
CA PHE A 349 -34.22 18.27 2.51
C PHE A 349 -33.87 19.56 1.74
N ASP A 350 -33.17 20.48 2.40
CA ASP A 350 -32.69 21.70 1.78
C ASP A 350 -31.69 21.38 0.66
N PRO A 351 -31.91 21.83 -0.57
CA PRO A 351 -30.95 21.67 -1.68
C PRO A 351 -29.56 22.23 -1.40
N GLN A 352 -29.43 23.20 -0.50
CA GLN A 352 -28.14 23.78 -0.13
C GLN A 352 -27.38 22.98 0.94
N SER A 353 -27.98 21.86 1.42
CA SER A 353 -27.36 21.03 2.45
C SER A 353 -26.09 20.36 1.93
N THR A 354 -25.09 20.30 2.79
CA THR A 354 -23.80 19.63 2.57
C THR A 354 -23.39 18.90 3.84
N ASP A 355 -22.59 17.86 3.71
CA ASP A 355 -21.93 17.17 4.81
C ASP A 355 -20.68 16.46 4.30
N ILE A 356 -19.67 16.26 5.17
CA ILE A 356 -18.37 15.72 4.84
C ILE A 356 -18.45 14.29 4.24
N PHE A 357 -19.41 13.46 4.68
CA PHE A 357 -19.59 12.12 4.09
C PHE A 357 -20.04 12.17 2.62
N GLY A 358 -20.79 13.21 2.23
CA GLY A 358 -21.16 13.45 0.83
C GLY A 358 -19.94 13.84 0.00
N VAL A 359 -19.09 14.72 0.54
CA VAL A 359 -17.79 15.06 -0.08
C VAL A 359 -16.91 13.82 -0.18
N GLY A 360 -16.85 12.97 0.86
CA GLY A 360 -16.12 11.70 0.83
C GLY A 360 -16.57 10.79 -0.32
N ALA A 361 -17.89 10.61 -0.49
CA ALA A 361 -18.46 9.83 -1.59
C ALA A 361 -18.10 10.42 -2.97
N PHE A 362 -18.16 11.76 -3.10
CA PHE A 362 -17.74 12.48 -4.30
C PHE A 362 -16.27 12.28 -4.65
N LEU A 363 -15.38 12.36 -3.65
CA LEU A 363 -13.94 12.17 -3.84
C LEU A 363 -13.61 10.71 -4.23
N MET A 364 -14.24 9.72 -3.60
CA MET A 364 -14.10 8.32 -4.02
C MET A 364 -14.59 8.09 -5.46
N ALA A 365 -15.72 8.68 -5.85
CA ALA A 365 -16.21 8.63 -7.24
C ALA A 365 -15.21 9.26 -8.21
N GLY A 366 -14.70 10.43 -7.87
CA GLY A 366 -13.74 11.17 -8.68
C GLY A 366 -12.45 10.39 -8.92
N SER A 367 -11.92 9.69 -7.91
CA SER A 367 -10.67 8.90 -8.05
C SER A 367 -10.81 7.78 -9.09
N GLU A 368 -11.95 7.09 -9.13
CA GLU A 368 -12.18 6.03 -10.09
C GLU A 368 -12.50 6.58 -11.50
N LEU A 369 -13.17 7.73 -11.59
CA LEU A 369 -13.37 8.44 -12.87
C LEU A 369 -12.04 9.00 -13.42
N TYR A 370 -11.15 9.51 -12.54
CA TYR A 370 -9.81 9.95 -12.92
C TYR A 370 -9.03 8.81 -13.58
N ARG A 371 -9.00 7.64 -12.95
CA ARG A 371 -8.40 6.44 -13.53
C ARG A 371 -9.04 6.05 -14.87
N MET A 372 -10.37 5.99 -14.93
CA MET A 372 -11.09 5.66 -16.16
C MET A 372 -10.72 6.60 -17.31
N ALA A 373 -10.58 7.91 -17.01
CA ALA A 373 -10.17 8.91 -18.00
C ALA A 373 -8.70 8.76 -18.43
N LEU A 374 -7.81 8.36 -17.53
CA LEU A 374 -6.42 8.03 -17.88
C LEU A 374 -6.37 6.84 -18.84
N GLU A 375 -7.12 5.76 -18.55
CA GLU A 375 -7.19 4.54 -19.38
C GLU A 375 -7.86 4.79 -20.73
N ASP A 376 -8.86 5.68 -20.79
CA ASP A 376 -9.53 6.09 -22.06
C ASP A 376 -8.55 6.88 -22.96
N GLY A 377 -7.69 7.67 -22.38
CA GLY A 377 -6.71 8.50 -23.11
C GLY A 377 -5.45 7.76 -23.57
N ALA A 378 -5.08 6.67 -22.91
CA ALA A 378 -3.97 5.78 -23.29
C ALA A 378 -4.08 4.45 -22.56
N ARG A 379 -4.05 3.37 -23.30
CA ARG A 379 -4.00 2.03 -22.71
C ARG A 379 -2.69 1.90 -21.90
N PRO A 380 -2.75 1.65 -20.58
CA PRO A 380 -1.56 1.47 -19.79
C PRO A 380 -0.89 0.12 -20.09
N ALA A 381 0.43 0.07 -19.97
CA ALA A 381 1.10 -1.20 -19.77
C ALA A 381 0.77 -1.72 -18.36
N VAL A 382 0.79 -3.03 -18.17
CA VAL A 382 0.38 -3.67 -16.92
C VAL A 382 1.51 -4.54 -16.37
N VAL A 383 1.93 -4.25 -15.15
CA VAL A 383 2.77 -5.17 -14.36
C VAL A 383 1.84 -6.08 -13.57
N THR A 384 1.99 -7.38 -13.76
CA THR A 384 1.33 -8.41 -12.95
C THR A 384 2.35 -9.06 -12.04
N VAL A 385 2.06 -9.06 -10.74
CA VAL A 385 2.92 -9.63 -9.69
C VAL A 385 2.16 -10.72 -8.97
N ALA A 386 2.74 -11.93 -8.93
CA ALA A 386 2.14 -13.07 -8.24
C ALA A 386 3.02 -13.54 -7.08
N ASN A 387 2.43 -13.61 -5.89
CA ASN A 387 2.97 -14.30 -4.73
C ASN A 387 2.45 -15.74 -4.72
N ALA A 388 3.20 -16.67 -5.29
CA ALA A 388 2.80 -18.09 -5.34
C ALA A 388 3.01 -18.84 -4.02
N SER A 389 3.56 -18.18 -2.99
CA SER A 389 3.83 -18.79 -1.69
C SER A 389 2.65 -18.64 -0.71
N ALA A 390 2.65 -19.46 0.34
CA ALA A 390 1.72 -19.34 1.46
C ALA A 390 2.11 -18.25 2.48
N LEU A 391 3.12 -17.41 2.16
CA LEU A 391 3.63 -16.39 3.05
C LEU A 391 3.00 -15.03 2.74
N TYR A 392 2.67 -14.28 3.78
CA TYR A 392 2.46 -12.84 3.68
C TYR A 392 3.80 -12.12 3.45
N ARG A 393 3.81 -11.15 2.53
CA ARG A 393 4.99 -10.40 2.11
C ARG A 393 4.74 -8.90 2.28
N PRO A 394 5.06 -8.33 3.45
CA PRO A 394 4.98 -6.89 3.64
C PRO A 394 6.11 -6.18 2.91
N GLU A 395 5.83 -5.00 2.36
CA GLU A 395 6.82 -4.10 1.76
C GLU A 395 7.79 -4.80 0.78
N GLU A 396 7.31 -5.81 0.04
CA GLU A 396 8.15 -6.54 -0.89
C GLU A 396 8.50 -5.65 -2.10
N THR A 397 9.77 -5.61 -2.46
CA THR A 397 10.23 -4.82 -3.61
C THR A 397 9.94 -5.55 -4.92
N VAL A 398 9.24 -4.86 -5.81
CA VAL A 398 8.96 -5.30 -7.19
C VAL A 398 9.90 -4.58 -8.13
N GLU A 399 10.65 -5.33 -8.94
CA GLU A 399 11.49 -4.80 -10.01
C GLU A 399 10.76 -4.95 -11.36
N ALA A 400 10.60 -3.84 -12.08
CA ALA A 400 9.98 -3.82 -13.40
C ALA A 400 10.94 -3.25 -14.45
N PRO A 401 11.15 -3.92 -15.60
CA PRO A 401 12.08 -3.47 -16.64
C PRO A 401 11.44 -2.37 -17.53
N VAL A 402 11.02 -1.29 -16.91
CA VAL A 402 10.36 -0.14 -17.54
C VAL A 402 10.93 1.16 -16.99
N ALA A 403 10.82 2.25 -17.73
CA ALA A 403 11.35 3.55 -17.35
C ALA A 403 10.38 4.68 -17.67
N SER A 404 10.56 5.84 -17.02
CA SER A 404 9.82 7.09 -17.28
C SER A 404 8.30 6.95 -17.12
N VAL A 405 7.84 6.11 -16.19
CA VAL A 405 6.42 5.88 -15.89
C VAL A 405 6.13 6.12 -14.41
N VAL A 406 4.87 6.38 -14.10
CA VAL A 406 4.29 6.26 -12.77
C VAL A 406 3.60 4.91 -12.64
N VAL A 407 3.57 4.39 -11.43
CA VAL A 407 2.93 3.11 -11.11
C VAL A 407 1.67 3.38 -10.31
N MET A 408 0.53 2.93 -10.81
CA MET A 408 -0.76 3.00 -10.12
C MET A 408 -1.18 1.59 -9.70
N ASP A 409 -1.52 1.42 -8.44
CA ASP A 409 -2.13 0.18 -7.98
C ASP A 409 -3.51 0.03 -8.63
N ALA A 410 -3.73 -1.06 -9.35
CA ALA A 410 -5.00 -1.29 -10.03
C ALA A 410 -6.17 -1.57 -9.07
N LEU A 411 -5.93 -1.80 -7.79
CA LEU A 411 -6.94 -2.18 -6.82
C LEU A 411 -7.68 -0.98 -6.22
N ASP A 412 -6.92 0.07 -5.87
CA ASP A 412 -7.42 1.27 -5.18
C ASP A 412 -7.09 2.58 -5.92
N SER A 413 -6.52 2.48 -7.11
CA SER A 413 -6.12 3.60 -7.98
C SER A 413 -5.03 4.51 -7.40
N ARG A 414 -4.34 4.11 -6.33
CA ARG A 414 -3.28 4.86 -5.69
C ARG A 414 -1.99 4.82 -6.51
N LEU A 415 -1.35 5.98 -6.67
CA LEU A 415 0.01 6.10 -7.21
C LEU A 415 1.02 5.65 -6.16
N LEU A 416 1.96 4.82 -6.56
CA LEU A 416 3.00 4.27 -5.68
C LEU A 416 4.31 5.04 -5.85
N PRO A 417 5.09 5.21 -4.76
CA PRO A 417 6.47 5.66 -4.84
C PRO A 417 7.29 4.75 -5.74
N VAL A 418 8.09 5.33 -6.62
CA VAL A 418 8.97 4.60 -7.51
C VAL A 418 10.40 5.11 -7.39
N GLN A 419 11.37 4.23 -7.64
CA GLN A 419 12.78 4.59 -7.78
C GLN A 419 13.34 4.01 -9.07
N ALA A 420 14.00 4.86 -9.87
CA ALA A 420 14.71 4.41 -11.06
C ALA A 420 15.95 3.61 -10.67
N THR A 421 16.25 2.57 -11.42
CA THR A 421 17.44 1.74 -11.30
C THR A 421 18.09 1.51 -12.66
N ALA A 422 19.29 0.96 -12.70
CA ALA A 422 19.95 0.60 -13.95
C ALA A 422 19.18 -0.44 -14.79
N LYS A 423 18.23 -1.17 -14.21
CA LYS A 423 17.44 -2.23 -14.87
C LYS A 423 15.99 -1.84 -15.14
N GLY A 424 15.59 -0.61 -14.84
CA GLY A 424 14.21 -0.14 -14.95
C GLY A 424 13.79 0.65 -13.72
N LEU A 425 12.71 0.27 -13.06
CA LEU A 425 12.26 0.88 -11.81
C LEU A 425 11.92 -0.17 -10.76
N ILE A 426 11.88 0.28 -9.50
CA ILE A 426 11.36 -0.49 -8.38
C ILE A 426 10.24 0.28 -7.69
N PHE A 427 9.32 -0.47 -7.09
CA PHE A 427 8.30 -0.01 -6.16
C PHE A 427 8.05 -1.07 -5.08
N GLN A 428 7.37 -0.72 -4.00
CA GLN A 428 7.06 -1.66 -2.92
C GLN A 428 5.57 -1.84 -2.73
N ALA A 429 5.15 -3.07 -2.40
CA ALA A 429 3.77 -3.41 -2.09
C ALA A 429 3.68 -4.62 -1.16
N ASP A 430 2.51 -4.76 -0.51
CA ASP A 430 2.18 -5.92 0.31
C ASP A 430 1.48 -6.99 -0.54
N PHE A 431 1.77 -8.26 -0.27
CA PHE A 431 1.15 -9.39 -0.97
C PHE A 431 0.66 -10.44 0.03
N ALA A 432 -0.64 -10.71 -0.01
CA ALA A 432 -1.21 -11.82 0.73
C ALA A 432 -0.75 -13.19 0.16
N PRO A 433 -0.89 -14.29 0.92
CA PRO A 433 -0.63 -15.63 0.43
C PRO A 433 -1.41 -15.96 -0.85
N GLY A 434 -0.73 -16.44 -1.89
CA GLY A 434 -1.33 -16.81 -3.17
C GLY A 434 -1.91 -15.64 -3.98
N GLU A 435 -1.67 -14.40 -3.59
CA GLU A 435 -2.23 -13.22 -4.23
C GLU A 435 -1.55 -12.91 -5.56
N THR A 436 -2.37 -12.44 -6.52
CA THR A 436 -1.89 -11.83 -7.76
C THR A 436 -2.43 -10.42 -7.87
N ARG A 437 -1.55 -9.42 -7.99
CA ARG A 437 -1.89 -8.00 -8.12
C ARG A 437 -1.47 -7.45 -9.47
N ARG A 438 -2.18 -6.42 -9.92
CA ARG A 438 -1.91 -5.68 -11.15
C ARG A 438 -1.56 -4.25 -10.81
N TYR A 439 -0.58 -3.71 -11.53
CA TYR A 439 -0.17 -2.32 -11.46
C TYR A 439 -0.20 -1.73 -12.85
N LEU A 440 -0.81 -0.56 -12.98
CA LEU A 440 -0.96 0.15 -14.25
C LEU A 440 0.21 1.13 -14.40
N LEU A 441 0.80 1.14 -15.57
CA LEU A 441 1.94 2.00 -15.88
C LEU A 441 1.49 3.12 -16.84
N PHE A 442 1.54 4.36 -16.37
CA PHE A 442 1.23 5.52 -17.19
C PHE A 442 2.50 6.35 -17.45
N PRO A 443 2.64 6.97 -18.64
CA PRO A 443 3.70 7.94 -18.86
C PRO A 443 3.65 9.06 -17.80
N ALA A 444 4.80 9.40 -17.21
CA ALA A 444 4.88 10.37 -16.11
C ALA A 444 4.28 11.75 -16.49
N ALA A 445 4.37 12.14 -17.77
CA ALA A 445 3.79 13.40 -18.24
C ALA A 445 2.25 13.47 -18.22
N ARG A 446 1.55 12.34 -17.97
CA ARG A 446 0.08 12.28 -17.95
C ARG A 446 -0.53 12.35 -16.56
N VAL A 447 0.30 12.33 -15.55
CA VAL A 447 -0.11 12.29 -14.13
C VAL A 447 0.54 13.49 -13.44
N PRO A 448 -0.10 14.12 -12.45
CA PRO A 448 0.54 15.17 -11.67
C PRO A 448 1.89 14.73 -11.09
N ALA A 449 2.86 15.64 -11.05
CA ALA A 449 4.13 15.40 -10.38
C ALA A 449 3.84 15.02 -8.92
N GLN A 450 4.34 13.87 -8.49
CA GLN A 450 4.18 13.42 -7.12
C GLN A 450 5.19 14.17 -6.21
N PRO A 451 4.83 14.45 -4.94
CA PRO A 451 5.78 15.04 -4.01
C PRO A 451 6.98 14.12 -3.84
N PRO A 452 8.18 14.69 -3.58
CA PRO A 452 9.34 13.87 -3.29
C PRO A 452 9.07 12.89 -2.15
N VAL A 453 9.44 11.65 -2.37
CA VAL A 453 9.36 10.62 -1.33
C VAL A 453 10.56 10.78 -0.42
N ALA A 454 10.34 10.83 0.89
CA ALA A 454 11.44 10.83 1.86
C ALA A 454 12.31 9.58 1.68
N ALA A 455 13.62 9.76 1.68
CA ALA A 455 14.54 8.65 1.57
C ALA A 455 14.38 7.71 2.78
N ARG A 456 14.24 6.42 2.51
CA ARG A 456 14.18 5.34 3.50
C ARG A 456 15.37 4.39 3.39
N ALA A 457 16.27 4.64 2.44
CA ALA A 457 17.52 3.93 2.26
C ALA A 457 18.61 4.90 1.81
N HIS A 458 19.84 4.70 2.29
CA HIS A 458 20.99 5.57 2.03
C HIS A 458 22.30 4.79 2.06
N ALA A 459 23.26 5.19 1.24
CA ALA A 459 24.61 4.67 1.26
C ALA A 459 25.63 5.76 0.92
N ARG A 460 26.74 5.80 1.66
CA ARG A 460 27.81 6.75 1.39
C ARG A 460 29.20 6.27 1.77
N PHE A 461 30.20 6.87 1.15
CA PHE A 461 31.58 6.83 1.62
C PHE A 461 31.79 7.84 2.74
N VAL A 462 32.59 7.48 3.75
CA VAL A 462 32.77 8.21 5.01
C VAL A 462 34.25 8.55 5.24
N PRO A 463 34.80 9.55 4.54
CA PRO A 463 36.22 9.93 4.68
C PRO A 463 36.54 10.44 6.08
N GLU A 464 35.56 11.05 6.76
CA GLU A 464 35.71 11.55 8.13
C GLU A 464 35.92 10.45 9.17
N ARG A 465 35.65 9.17 8.83
CA ARG A 465 35.89 7.98 9.68
C ARG A 465 36.79 6.98 8.96
N MET A 466 38.01 7.42 8.64
CA MET A 466 39.07 6.57 8.06
C MET A 466 38.64 5.79 6.81
N ASP A 467 37.90 6.47 5.92
CA ASP A 467 37.44 5.98 4.63
C ASP A 467 36.44 4.80 4.73
N ASP A 468 35.65 4.71 5.80
CA ASP A 468 34.60 3.72 5.91
C ASP A 468 33.58 3.83 4.77
N PHE A 469 32.86 2.75 4.52
CA PHE A 469 31.67 2.78 3.67
C PHE A 469 30.46 2.33 4.50
N ALA A 470 29.41 3.16 4.53
CA ALA A 470 28.24 2.97 5.38
C ALA A 470 26.97 2.91 4.55
N TRP A 471 26.00 2.08 4.95
CA TRP A 471 24.67 2.03 4.37
C TRP A 471 23.62 1.74 5.42
N GLU A 472 22.44 2.27 5.23
CA GLU A 472 21.31 2.08 6.13
C GLU A 472 19.97 2.12 5.40
N ASN A 473 18.95 1.65 6.07
CA ASN A 473 17.57 1.94 5.77
C ASN A 473 16.80 2.31 7.05
N ASP A 474 15.48 2.35 6.96
CA ASP A 474 14.58 2.64 8.08
C ASP A 474 14.49 1.51 9.14
N ARG A 475 15.31 0.45 9.04
CA ARG A 475 15.35 -0.68 9.99
C ARG A 475 16.71 -0.88 10.64
N ILE A 476 17.76 -0.82 9.86
CA ILE A 476 19.10 -1.23 10.25
C ILE A 476 20.17 -0.36 9.57
N ALA A 477 21.35 -0.29 10.15
CA ALA A 477 22.50 0.34 9.54
C ALA A 477 23.74 -0.59 9.62
N HIS A 478 24.61 -0.44 8.65
CA HIS A 478 25.82 -1.24 8.50
C HIS A 478 27.00 -0.38 8.09
N ARG A 479 28.20 -0.92 8.32
CA ARG A 479 29.45 -0.32 7.91
C ARG A 479 30.47 -1.38 7.55
N VAL A 480 31.37 -1.05 6.63
CA VAL A 480 32.63 -1.78 6.38
C VAL A 480 33.79 -0.81 6.47
N TYR A 481 34.93 -1.31 6.96
CA TYR A 481 36.08 -0.52 7.26
C TYR A 481 36.87 -0.13 6.01
N GLY A 482 37.26 1.13 5.93
CA GLY A 482 37.98 1.71 4.82
C GLY A 482 39.46 1.41 4.78
N PRO A 483 40.16 1.80 3.72
CA PRO A 483 41.59 1.58 3.59
C PRO A 483 42.43 2.39 4.57
N ALA A 484 42.01 3.58 5.00
CA ALA A 484 42.82 4.44 5.88
C ALA A 484 42.98 3.83 7.28
N ILE A 485 41.98 3.10 7.83
CA ILE A 485 42.08 2.46 9.15
C ILE A 485 43.18 1.41 9.23
N MET A 486 43.63 0.82 8.11
CA MET A 486 44.69 -0.19 8.10
C MET A 486 46.04 0.34 8.59
N THR A 487 46.25 1.63 8.58
CA THR A 487 47.51 2.29 8.94
C THR A 487 47.36 3.30 10.07
N ASP A 488 46.12 3.52 10.58
CA ASP A 488 45.88 4.43 11.69
C ASP A 488 46.37 3.82 13.02
N PRO A 489 47.34 4.42 13.70
CA PRO A 489 47.88 3.84 14.94
C PRO A 489 46.89 3.75 16.11
N ARG A 490 45.80 4.48 16.03
CA ARG A 490 44.76 4.49 17.09
C ARG A 490 43.86 3.25 17.04
N GLU A 491 43.67 2.66 15.85
CA GLU A 491 42.71 1.59 15.70
C GLU A 491 43.10 0.52 14.65
N MET A 492 44.28 0.49 14.18
CA MET A 492 44.82 -0.38 13.11
C MET A 492 44.02 -1.68 12.87
N LEU A 493 43.09 -1.67 11.91
CA LEU A 493 42.20 -2.80 11.65
C LEU A 493 42.28 -3.24 10.16
N VAL A 494 42.67 -4.49 9.96
CA VAL A 494 42.59 -5.17 8.65
C VAL A 494 41.43 -6.14 8.70
N SER A 495 40.31 -5.76 8.09
CA SER A 495 39.08 -6.58 8.11
C SER A 495 38.14 -6.23 6.96
N SER A 496 37.62 -7.26 6.30
CA SER A 496 36.48 -7.17 5.37
C SER A 496 35.18 -7.68 6.00
N GLY A 497 35.13 -7.73 7.33
CA GLY A 497 33.91 -8.02 8.09
C GLY A 497 32.87 -6.90 7.99
N VAL A 498 31.63 -7.22 8.27
CA VAL A 498 30.50 -6.27 8.23
C VAL A 498 30.11 -5.89 9.66
N ASP A 499 30.05 -4.59 9.90
CA ASP A 499 29.63 -4.00 11.17
C ASP A 499 28.14 -3.70 11.18
N VAL A 500 27.55 -3.56 12.38
CA VAL A 500 26.13 -3.33 12.61
C VAL A 500 25.92 -2.15 13.53
N TRP A 501 25.07 -1.21 13.12
CA TRP A 501 24.57 -0.13 13.95
C TRP A 501 23.09 -0.36 14.27
N SER A 502 22.79 -0.55 15.54
CA SER A 502 21.48 -0.95 16.03
C SER A 502 20.55 0.25 16.16
N LYS A 503 19.40 0.21 15.47
CA LYS A 503 18.43 1.31 15.40
C LYS A 503 17.12 0.96 16.11
N ARG A 504 16.49 1.97 16.74
CA ARG A 504 15.10 1.93 17.21
C ARG A 504 14.23 3.02 16.55
N THR A 505 14.82 3.86 15.71
CA THR A 505 14.15 4.87 14.91
C THR A 505 14.02 4.43 13.46
N ARG A 506 12.99 4.90 12.77
CA ARG A 506 12.84 4.72 11.32
C ARG A 506 13.56 5.81 10.51
N ALA A 507 14.05 6.85 11.15
CA ALA A 507 14.86 7.88 10.51
C ALA A 507 16.20 7.33 10.03
N LEU A 508 16.76 7.90 8.97
CA LEU A 508 18.15 7.70 8.58
C LEU A 508 19.05 8.46 9.55
N VAL A 509 20.04 7.79 10.13
CA VAL A 509 20.82 8.32 11.27
C VAL A 509 22.31 8.46 11.00
N GLN A 510 22.86 7.76 10.02
CA GLN A 510 24.31 7.69 9.81
C GLN A 510 24.96 9.05 9.64
N ASP A 511 24.38 9.93 8.85
CA ASP A 511 24.89 11.28 8.64
C ASP A 511 24.96 12.12 9.92
N ALA A 512 23.95 11.98 10.78
CA ALA A 512 23.90 12.68 12.07
C ALA A 512 24.89 12.06 13.07
N TRP A 513 24.95 10.72 13.11
CA TRP A 513 25.79 10.00 14.06
C TRP A 513 27.29 10.20 13.75
N TYR A 514 27.71 10.17 12.47
CA TYR A 514 29.10 10.43 12.12
C TYR A 514 29.57 11.88 12.40
N LYS A 515 28.63 12.84 12.39
CA LYS A 515 28.93 14.24 12.78
C LYS A 515 28.96 14.42 14.30
N GLY A 516 28.34 13.51 15.04
CA GLY A 516 28.30 13.53 16.50
C GLY A 516 29.50 12.82 17.12
N ALA A 517 29.94 13.24 18.31
CA ALA A 517 31.08 12.64 19.00
C ALA A 517 30.76 11.27 19.63
N GLU A 518 29.48 10.91 19.82
CA GLU A 518 29.08 9.82 20.73
C GLU A 518 27.95 8.95 20.16
N TYR A 519 28.23 8.20 19.10
CA TYR A 519 27.27 7.24 18.54
C TYR A 519 27.30 5.86 19.22
N HIS A 520 28.16 5.68 20.25
CA HIS A 520 28.16 4.48 21.08
C HIS A 520 27.24 4.55 22.30
N ILE A 521 26.51 5.68 22.45
CA ILE A 521 25.56 5.91 23.55
C ILE A 521 24.17 6.07 22.92
N ASP A 522 23.21 5.27 23.39
CA ASP A 522 21.81 5.36 22.95
C ASP A 522 21.14 6.63 23.48
N LYS A 523 20.82 7.55 22.58
CA LYS A 523 20.08 8.80 22.86
C LYS A 523 18.60 8.73 22.47
N GLY A 524 18.07 7.52 22.32
CA GLY A 524 16.68 7.27 21.91
C GLY A 524 16.53 6.84 20.46
N GLU A 525 17.61 6.87 19.66
CA GLU A 525 17.60 6.47 18.25
C GLU A 525 18.26 5.11 18.02
N GLY A 526 19.10 4.67 18.94
CA GLY A 526 19.95 3.49 18.87
C GLY A 526 21.42 3.79 19.12
N LEU A 527 22.33 2.86 18.80
CA LEU A 527 23.77 3.02 19.02
C LEU A 527 24.59 2.02 18.21
N ASP A 528 25.88 2.31 18.09
CA ASP A 528 26.92 1.36 17.68
C ASP A 528 27.51 0.67 18.92
N PHE A 529 27.35 -0.65 19.05
CA PHE A 529 27.98 -1.46 20.11
C PHE A 529 28.37 -2.86 19.59
N TYR A 530 28.39 -3.05 18.28
CA TYR A 530 28.84 -4.29 17.67
C TYR A 530 30.36 -4.30 17.50
N HIS A 531 30.99 -5.44 17.67
CA HIS A 531 32.44 -5.60 17.53
C HIS A 531 32.76 -6.60 16.42
N VAL A 532 33.40 -6.15 15.35
CA VAL A 532 33.86 -7.00 14.26
C VAL A 532 35.24 -7.61 14.57
N GLY A 533 36.21 -6.82 14.95
CA GLY A 533 37.60 -7.26 15.16
C GLY A 533 38.15 -8.07 13.97
N LYS A 534 38.75 -9.21 14.25
CA LYS A 534 39.25 -10.12 13.21
C LYS A 534 38.21 -11.09 12.65
N THR A 535 36.96 -11.04 13.15
CA THR A 535 35.90 -11.93 12.72
C THR A 535 35.30 -11.46 11.38
N ARG A 536 34.26 -12.15 10.93
CA ARG A 536 33.50 -11.75 9.72
C ARG A 536 32.39 -10.75 10.04
N GLY A 537 32.24 -10.39 11.33
CA GLY A 537 31.15 -9.52 11.78
C GLY A 537 29.79 -10.16 11.47
N CYS A 538 28.88 -9.41 10.91
CA CYS A 538 27.54 -9.84 10.56
C CYS A 538 27.40 -10.06 9.05
N GLY A 539 27.95 -11.17 8.52
CA GLY A 539 27.80 -11.54 7.11
C GLY A 539 28.99 -11.22 6.20
N GLY A 540 30.16 -10.92 6.71
CA GLY A 540 31.40 -10.88 5.94
C GLY A 540 31.77 -12.29 5.44
N LEU A 541 32.53 -12.38 4.34
CA LEU A 541 32.92 -13.65 3.75
C LEU A 541 34.43 -13.87 3.70
N GLY A 542 34.82 -15.11 3.42
CA GLY A 542 36.18 -15.52 3.09
C GLY A 542 36.19 -16.82 2.27
N ILE A 543 37.36 -17.23 1.81
CA ILE A 543 37.59 -18.51 1.11
C ILE A 543 38.01 -19.55 2.14
N VAL A 544 37.35 -20.69 2.15
CA VAL A 544 37.70 -21.84 3.00
C VAL A 544 38.45 -22.88 2.21
N ASP A 545 39.66 -23.19 2.64
CA ASP A 545 40.46 -24.28 2.07
C ASP A 545 41.23 -25.01 3.15
N GLY A 546 41.18 -26.36 3.14
CA GLY A 546 41.86 -27.19 4.14
C GLY A 546 41.50 -26.86 5.61
N GLY A 547 40.28 -26.37 5.86
CA GLY A 547 39.81 -25.93 7.18
C GLY A 547 40.29 -24.53 7.61
N THR A 548 41.07 -23.84 6.75
CA THR A 548 41.52 -22.45 6.99
C THR A 548 40.60 -21.44 6.29
N LEU A 549 40.28 -20.36 6.96
CA LEU A 549 39.53 -19.23 6.40
C LEU A 549 40.50 -18.14 5.92
N TYR A 550 40.56 -17.91 4.63
CA TYR A 550 41.36 -16.87 3.97
C TYR A 550 40.49 -15.65 3.66
N THR A 551 40.86 -14.48 4.12
CA THR A 551 40.06 -13.25 4.00
C THR A 551 40.77 -12.19 3.20
N SER A 552 40.02 -11.36 2.48
CA SER A 552 40.53 -10.12 1.88
C SER A 552 40.90 -9.11 2.98
N ARG A 553 41.65 -8.09 2.57
CA ARG A 553 41.82 -6.85 3.35
C ARG A 553 40.56 -5.98 3.23
N ASN A 554 40.62 -4.76 3.77
CA ASN A 554 39.60 -3.73 3.60
C ASN A 554 39.35 -3.48 2.11
N PHE A 555 38.18 -2.91 1.76
CA PHE A 555 37.89 -2.60 0.36
C PHE A 555 38.89 -1.56 -0.21
N ALA A 556 39.15 -1.60 -1.52
CA ALA A 556 40.10 -0.74 -2.19
C ALA A 556 39.43 0.31 -3.10
N GLY A 557 38.13 0.21 -3.32
CA GLY A 557 37.36 1.16 -4.11
C GLY A 557 35.87 0.88 -4.01
N TYR A 558 35.08 1.86 -4.34
CA TYR A 558 33.63 1.78 -4.30
C TYR A 558 32.97 2.44 -5.51
N ASN A 559 31.69 2.13 -5.74
CA ASN A 559 30.83 2.79 -6.72
C ASN A 559 29.39 2.77 -6.21
N ILE A 560 28.73 3.94 -6.05
CA ILE A 560 27.32 4.03 -5.68
C ILE A 560 26.49 3.92 -6.95
N LEU A 561 25.58 2.93 -7.00
CA LEU A 561 24.74 2.64 -8.16
C LEU A 561 23.34 3.22 -8.00
N ALA A 562 22.83 3.23 -6.77
CA ALA A 562 21.57 3.86 -6.41
C ALA A 562 21.62 4.31 -4.94
N ASP A 563 21.13 5.51 -4.70
CA ASP A 563 20.96 6.09 -3.37
C ASP A 563 19.62 6.80 -3.37
N GLY A 564 18.60 6.11 -2.92
CA GLY A 564 17.29 6.63 -3.19
C GLY A 564 16.22 6.16 -2.21
N PRO A 565 14.93 6.58 -2.46
CA PRO A 565 13.93 6.46 -1.42
C PRO A 565 13.63 5.00 -1.01
N LEU A 566 13.81 4.03 -1.91
CA LEU A 566 13.41 2.64 -1.66
C LEU A 566 14.58 1.67 -1.55
N ARG A 567 15.72 1.99 -2.20
CA ARG A 567 16.91 1.11 -2.23
C ARG A 567 18.18 1.92 -2.23
N ALA A 568 19.14 1.54 -1.39
CA ALA A 568 20.55 1.85 -1.52
C ALA A 568 21.26 0.68 -2.20
N GLU A 569 22.07 0.95 -3.23
CA GLU A 569 22.81 -0.07 -3.97
C GLU A 569 24.19 0.45 -4.36
N PHE A 570 25.23 -0.36 -4.12
CA PHE A 570 26.62 0.03 -4.35
C PHE A 570 27.51 -1.19 -4.60
N GLU A 571 28.70 -0.95 -5.10
CA GLU A 571 29.75 -1.96 -5.29
C GLU A 571 30.98 -1.59 -4.44
N LEU A 572 31.58 -2.61 -3.86
CA LEU A 572 32.90 -2.53 -3.19
C LEU A 572 33.86 -3.45 -3.94
N ARG A 573 35.06 -2.96 -4.24
CA ARG A 573 36.13 -3.74 -4.86
C ARG A 573 37.17 -4.12 -3.79
N PHE A 574 37.54 -5.39 -3.75
CA PHE A 574 38.58 -5.94 -2.90
C PHE A 574 39.74 -6.41 -3.78
N ASP A 575 40.94 -5.89 -3.52
CA ASP A 575 42.16 -6.28 -4.22
C ASP A 575 42.51 -7.75 -3.98
N ALA A 576 43.33 -8.29 -4.86
CA ALA A 576 43.67 -9.71 -4.84
C ALA A 576 44.40 -10.07 -3.53
N TRP A 577 43.92 -11.14 -2.87
CA TRP A 577 44.55 -11.76 -1.70
C TRP A 577 44.92 -13.23 -2.01
N ASP A 578 45.81 -13.78 -1.22
CA ASP A 578 46.17 -15.19 -1.31
C ASP A 578 45.17 -16.05 -0.55
N ALA A 579 44.60 -17.03 -1.19
CA ALA A 579 43.75 -18.06 -0.59
C ALA A 579 44.31 -19.45 -0.95
N ALA A 580 45.15 -19.99 -0.08
CA ALA A 580 45.86 -21.27 -0.25
C ALA A 580 46.62 -21.36 -1.59
N GLY A 581 47.40 -20.31 -1.93
CA GLY A 581 48.17 -20.24 -3.18
C GLY A 581 47.39 -19.78 -4.41
N ARG A 582 46.08 -19.54 -4.29
CA ARG A 582 45.24 -18.92 -5.32
C ARG A 582 45.07 -17.44 -5.06
N LYS A 583 45.41 -16.62 -6.05
CA LYS A 583 45.12 -15.17 -5.99
C LYS A 583 43.64 -14.94 -6.31
N VAL A 584 42.87 -14.50 -5.34
CA VAL A 584 41.43 -14.22 -5.43
C VAL A 584 41.20 -12.71 -5.32
N ALA A 585 40.43 -12.12 -6.21
CA ALA A 585 39.89 -10.74 -6.08
C ALA A 585 38.37 -10.78 -6.10
N GLU A 586 37.72 -9.74 -5.55
CA GLU A 586 36.25 -9.69 -5.42
C GLU A 586 35.72 -8.33 -5.82
N VAL A 587 34.59 -8.34 -6.53
CA VAL A 587 33.67 -7.21 -6.62
C VAL A 587 32.38 -7.63 -5.93
N ARG A 588 32.03 -6.91 -4.87
CA ARG A 588 30.87 -7.18 -4.03
C ARG A 588 29.83 -6.09 -4.24
N ARG A 589 28.69 -6.46 -4.83
CA ARG A 589 27.53 -5.57 -4.98
C ARG A 589 26.55 -5.82 -3.84
N ILE A 590 26.18 -4.76 -3.15
CA ILE A 590 25.27 -4.81 -1.99
C ILE A 590 24.06 -3.93 -2.30
N SER A 591 22.86 -4.43 -2.00
CA SER A 591 21.62 -3.66 -2.04
C SER A 591 20.83 -3.86 -0.77
N LEU A 592 20.30 -2.76 -0.21
CA LEU A 592 19.44 -2.75 0.97
C LEU A 592 18.16 -1.98 0.64
N ASP A 593 17.03 -2.69 0.73
CA ASP A 593 15.71 -2.12 0.47
C ASP A 593 15.08 -1.57 1.74
N ALA A 594 14.30 -0.51 1.63
CA ALA A 594 13.47 0.01 2.71
C ALA A 594 12.58 -1.11 3.29
N GLY A 595 12.35 -1.09 4.60
CA GLY A 595 11.52 -2.08 5.30
C GLY A 595 12.21 -3.44 5.56
N SER A 596 13.40 -3.71 5.01
CA SER A 596 14.12 -4.98 5.16
C SER A 596 15.21 -4.90 6.22
N ASN A 597 15.37 -5.97 7.02
CA ASN A 597 16.56 -6.16 7.85
C ASN A 597 17.68 -6.92 7.13
N PHE A 598 17.48 -7.32 5.86
CA PHE A 598 18.45 -8.03 5.07
C PHE A 598 18.95 -7.20 3.89
N SER A 599 20.29 -7.10 3.76
CA SER A 599 20.98 -6.67 2.55
C SER A 599 21.20 -7.89 1.63
N ARG A 600 20.89 -7.75 0.34
CA ARG A 600 21.28 -8.71 -0.70
C ARG A 600 22.69 -8.42 -1.14
N VAL A 601 23.54 -9.45 -1.14
CA VAL A 601 24.94 -9.37 -1.55
C VAL A 601 25.17 -10.25 -2.77
N GLU A 602 25.79 -9.69 -3.80
CA GLU A 602 26.24 -10.43 -4.98
C GLU A 602 27.74 -10.26 -5.13
N SER A 603 28.51 -11.32 -4.86
CA SER A 603 29.96 -11.33 -4.98
C SER A 603 30.38 -12.00 -6.29
N ARG A 604 31.29 -11.35 -7.03
CA ARG A 604 31.94 -11.91 -8.23
C ARG A 604 33.42 -12.05 -7.94
N PHE A 605 33.89 -13.29 -7.94
CA PHE A 605 35.29 -13.63 -7.70
C PHE A 605 36.06 -13.74 -9.02
N THR A 606 37.25 -13.16 -9.04
CA THR A 606 38.25 -13.42 -10.06
C THR A 606 39.34 -14.26 -9.44
N ALA A 607 39.63 -15.43 -10.03
CA ALA A 607 40.70 -16.34 -9.59
C ALA A 607 41.28 -17.14 -10.77
N PRO A 608 42.53 -17.58 -10.70
CA PRO A 608 43.10 -18.48 -11.72
C PRO A 608 42.32 -19.79 -11.82
N GLY A 609 42.06 -20.22 -13.06
CA GLY A 609 41.34 -21.46 -13.34
C GLY A 609 39.82 -21.36 -13.15
N LYS A 610 39.11 -22.46 -13.46
CA LYS A 610 37.63 -22.53 -13.35
C LYS A 610 37.15 -23.35 -12.15
N ALA A 611 38.07 -23.91 -11.35
CA ALA A 611 37.69 -24.69 -10.17
C ALA A 611 36.89 -23.83 -9.16
N PRO A 612 35.76 -24.32 -8.68
CA PRO A 612 34.97 -23.58 -7.70
C PRO A 612 35.75 -23.25 -6.44
N LEU A 613 35.47 -22.10 -5.86
CA LEU A 613 35.92 -21.68 -4.54
C LEU A 613 34.92 -22.19 -3.50
N THR A 614 35.37 -22.58 -2.32
CA THR A 614 34.46 -22.74 -1.18
C THR A 614 34.41 -21.40 -0.42
N VAL A 615 33.27 -20.73 -0.46
CA VAL A 615 33.06 -19.48 0.24
C VAL A 615 32.44 -19.78 1.60
N GLY A 616 33.00 -19.22 2.68
CA GLY A 616 32.40 -19.21 4.01
C GLY A 616 31.82 -17.82 4.30
N VAL A 617 30.52 -17.71 4.49
CA VAL A 617 29.85 -16.49 4.95
C VAL A 617 29.70 -16.58 6.46
N GLY A 618 30.16 -15.56 7.21
CA GLY A 618 30.37 -15.69 8.64
C GLY A 618 29.57 -14.74 9.52
N ILE A 619 29.24 -15.21 10.73
CA ILE A 619 28.72 -14.43 11.84
C ILE A 619 29.70 -14.54 13.00
N ALA A 620 30.05 -13.42 13.63
CA ALA A 620 30.96 -13.38 14.79
C ALA A 620 30.37 -14.15 15.97
N GLN A 621 31.19 -15.04 16.56
CA GLN A 621 30.88 -15.69 17.83
C GLN A 621 31.19 -14.75 19.01
N ARG A 622 30.39 -14.82 20.06
CA ARG A 622 30.58 -14.06 21.32
C ARG A 622 30.76 -15.00 22.48
N GLU A 623 31.51 -14.53 23.48
CA GLU A 623 31.55 -15.21 24.76
C GLU A 623 30.17 -15.11 25.45
N GLY A 624 29.78 -16.13 26.20
CA GLY A 624 28.53 -16.21 26.90
C GLY A 624 27.46 -17.06 26.21
N GLN A 625 26.24 -17.04 26.74
CA GLN A 625 25.12 -17.85 26.26
C GLN A 625 24.28 -17.10 25.21
N GLY A 626 24.72 -17.14 23.97
CA GLY A 626 23.93 -16.75 22.84
C GLY A 626 23.11 -17.93 22.23
N GLN A 627 22.13 -17.62 21.41
CA GLN A 627 21.31 -18.62 20.75
C GLN A 627 21.70 -18.72 19.27
N TYR A 628 22.38 -19.79 18.89
CA TYR A 628 22.76 -20.10 17.52
C TYR A 628 21.77 -21.12 16.92
N VAL A 629 21.33 -20.88 15.71
CA VAL A 629 20.46 -21.78 14.95
C VAL A 629 20.98 -21.87 13.52
N GLU A 630 20.98 -23.06 12.95
CA GLU A 630 21.24 -23.31 11.54
C GLU A 630 20.14 -24.18 10.94
N ASP A 631 19.82 -23.98 9.69
CA ASP A 631 18.74 -24.70 9.01
C ASP A 631 19.20 -25.22 7.63
N LYS A 632 18.69 -26.40 7.27
CA LYS A 632 18.97 -27.05 5.98
C LYS A 632 18.46 -26.25 4.77
N ALA A 633 17.55 -25.28 4.97
CA ALA A 633 17.11 -24.35 3.94
C ALA A 633 18.18 -23.30 3.57
N GLY A 634 19.36 -23.37 4.16
CA GLY A 634 20.50 -22.54 3.78
C GLY A 634 20.57 -21.22 4.55
N TRP A 635 20.16 -21.18 5.81
CA TRP A 635 20.33 -20.01 6.63
C TRP A 635 20.89 -20.36 8.02
N MET A 636 21.58 -19.42 8.64
CA MET A 636 21.97 -19.47 10.05
C MET A 636 21.72 -18.14 10.71
N SER A 637 21.46 -18.19 12.01
CA SER A 637 21.11 -17.05 12.86
C SER A 637 21.83 -17.15 14.20
N TYR A 638 22.22 -16.01 14.72
CA TYR A 638 22.82 -15.90 16.06
C TYR A 638 22.25 -14.70 16.81
N TRP A 639 21.55 -14.98 17.89
CA TRP A 639 21.14 -13.99 18.88
C TRP A 639 22.22 -13.90 19.92
N GLU A 640 22.93 -12.78 19.96
CA GLU A 640 24.07 -12.58 20.86
C GLU A 640 23.64 -12.52 22.33
N PRO A 641 24.53 -12.89 23.26
CA PRO A 641 24.31 -12.60 24.70
C PRO A 641 24.04 -11.12 24.90
N ALA A 642 23.18 -10.78 25.85
CA ALA A 642 22.92 -9.37 26.18
C ALA A 642 24.17 -8.69 26.72
N LEU A 643 24.51 -7.52 26.20
CA LEU A 643 25.63 -6.70 26.67
C LEU A 643 25.10 -5.62 27.63
N GLY A 644 24.93 -6.02 28.89
CA GLY A 644 24.40 -5.13 29.91
C GLY A 644 23.05 -4.51 29.53
N ASP A 645 22.95 -3.21 29.75
CA ASP A 645 21.75 -2.44 29.40
C ASP A 645 21.56 -2.16 27.89
N LYS A 646 22.55 -2.47 27.05
CA LYS A 646 22.47 -2.30 25.61
C LYS A 646 21.56 -3.37 24.93
N GLY A 647 21.31 -4.48 25.62
CA GLY A 647 20.52 -5.60 25.08
C GLY A 647 21.33 -6.49 24.14
N SER A 648 20.66 -7.26 23.29
CA SER A 648 21.24 -8.24 22.38
C SER A 648 21.18 -7.79 20.94
N ASN A 649 22.30 -7.87 20.21
CA ASN A 649 22.29 -7.86 18.75
C ASN A 649 21.88 -9.24 18.23
N ALA A 650 21.37 -9.25 17.02
CA ALA A 650 21.08 -10.46 16.27
C ALA A 650 21.69 -10.36 14.88
N CYS A 651 22.35 -11.41 14.42
CA CYS A 651 22.88 -11.52 13.07
C CYS A 651 22.33 -12.77 12.39
N ALA A 652 22.08 -12.68 11.08
CA ALA A 652 21.72 -13.85 10.28
C ALA A 652 22.33 -13.76 8.88
N VAL A 653 22.56 -14.91 8.27
CA VAL A 653 22.86 -15.02 6.83
C VAL A 653 21.97 -16.05 6.18
N ILE A 654 21.55 -15.76 4.95
CA ILE A 654 20.85 -16.71 4.08
C ILE A 654 21.77 -16.97 2.91
N VAL A 655 22.21 -18.22 2.74
CA VAL A 655 23.16 -18.65 1.72
C VAL A 655 22.51 -19.74 0.89
N PRO A 656 21.80 -19.39 -0.19
CA PRO A 656 21.17 -20.40 -1.05
C PRO A 656 22.20 -21.40 -1.56
N GLY A 657 21.93 -22.69 -1.40
CA GLY A 657 22.88 -23.75 -1.77
C GLY A 657 24.03 -23.95 -0.77
N ALA A 658 23.88 -23.54 0.49
CA ALA A 658 24.82 -23.87 1.55
C ALA A 658 25.07 -25.40 1.61
N THR A 659 26.34 -25.78 1.70
CA THR A 659 26.80 -27.18 1.71
C THR A 659 27.15 -27.68 3.08
N GLY A 660 27.21 -26.82 4.08
CA GLY A 660 27.46 -27.14 5.49
C GLY A 660 27.73 -25.92 6.33
N TYR A 661 27.81 -26.15 7.64
CA TYR A 661 28.06 -25.15 8.67
C TYR A 661 29.26 -25.58 9.51
N ALA A 662 30.02 -24.61 10.00
CA ALA A 662 31.22 -24.86 10.82
C ALA A 662 31.52 -23.68 11.71
N SER A 663 32.26 -23.93 12.81
CA SER A 663 32.89 -22.88 13.61
C SER A 663 34.35 -22.76 13.23
N ASN A 664 34.82 -21.55 12.94
CA ASN A 664 36.21 -21.31 12.57
C ASN A 664 36.64 -19.87 12.91
N GLY A 665 37.75 -19.73 13.60
CA GLY A 665 38.37 -18.42 13.85
C GLY A 665 37.46 -17.40 14.55
N GLY A 666 36.64 -17.84 15.50
CA GLY A 666 35.68 -16.98 16.19
C GLY A 666 34.43 -16.64 15.36
N ASN A 667 34.12 -17.46 14.36
CA ASN A 667 32.91 -17.28 13.51
C ASN A 667 32.09 -18.57 13.43
N TYR A 668 30.78 -18.43 13.32
CA TYR A 668 29.92 -19.41 12.67
C TYR A 668 29.97 -19.17 11.16
N LEU A 669 30.20 -20.19 10.34
CA LEU A 669 30.35 -20.09 8.90
C LEU A 669 29.31 -20.96 8.19
N ALA A 670 28.60 -20.38 7.22
CA ALA A 670 27.84 -21.12 6.22
C ALA A 670 28.69 -21.25 4.95
N ALA A 671 28.99 -22.47 4.55
CA ALA A 671 29.85 -22.77 3.40
C ALA A 671 29.02 -23.03 2.13
N ALA A 672 29.45 -22.49 0.99
CA ALA A 672 28.85 -22.76 -0.31
C ALA A 672 29.91 -22.70 -1.43
N LYS A 673 29.57 -23.22 -2.63
CA LYS A 673 30.45 -23.18 -3.77
C LYS A 673 30.20 -21.94 -4.64
N ALA A 674 31.28 -21.21 -4.95
CA ALA A 674 31.27 -20.09 -5.88
C ALA A 674 32.16 -20.37 -7.10
N VAL A 675 31.66 -20.16 -8.30
CA VAL A 675 32.42 -20.33 -9.55
C VAL A 675 33.02 -18.99 -9.95
N PRO A 676 34.34 -18.86 -10.13
CA PRO A 676 34.97 -17.62 -10.58
C PRO A 676 34.30 -17.08 -11.86
N GLY A 677 34.03 -15.76 -11.87
CA GLY A 677 33.34 -15.05 -12.96
C GLY A 677 31.81 -15.17 -12.94
N LYS A 678 31.21 -16.04 -12.10
CA LYS A 678 29.76 -16.13 -11.91
C LYS A 678 29.33 -15.41 -10.62
N PRO A 679 28.08 -14.86 -10.55
CA PRO A 679 27.60 -14.27 -9.33
C PRO A 679 27.41 -15.34 -8.25
N PHE A 680 27.86 -15.02 -7.05
CA PHE A 680 27.55 -15.74 -5.81
C PHE A 680 26.65 -14.83 -4.97
N VAL A 681 25.41 -15.25 -4.73
CA VAL A 681 24.40 -14.44 -4.05
C VAL A 681 24.13 -15.01 -2.66
N TYR A 682 24.15 -14.13 -1.67
CA TYR A 682 23.72 -14.41 -0.30
C TYR A 682 23.06 -13.17 0.32
N TYR A 683 22.53 -13.31 1.50
CA TYR A 683 21.92 -12.21 2.25
C TYR A 683 22.51 -12.14 3.63
N LEU A 684 22.77 -10.92 4.11
CA LEU A 684 23.18 -10.64 5.46
C LEU A 684 22.11 -9.78 6.14
N GLY A 685 21.82 -10.08 7.39
CA GLY A 685 20.78 -9.37 8.13
C GLY A 685 21.11 -9.18 9.60
N ALA A 686 20.61 -8.09 10.17
CA ALA A 686 20.77 -7.81 11.58
C ALA A 686 19.48 -7.30 12.23
N GLY A 687 19.38 -7.52 13.54
CA GLY A 687 18.31 -7.06 14.41
C GLY A 687 18.84 -6.67 15.79
N TRP A 688 17.97 -6.12 16.61
CA TRP A 688 18.31 -5.68 17.96
C TRP A 688 17.11 -5.84 18.90
N SER A 689 17.34 -6.34 20.12
CA SER A 689 16.29 -6.57 21.12
C SER A 689 15.54 -5.30 21.55
N LYS A 690 16.12 -4.11 21.31
CA LYS A 690 15.49 -2.82 21.64
C LYS A 690 15.02 -2.04 20.41
N SER A 691 15.01 -2.66 19.22
CA SER A 691 14.51 -2.03 17.98
C SER A 691 13.00 -1.79 17.99
N GLY A 692 12.25 -2.55 18.81
CA GLY A 692 10.80 -2.63 18.77
C GLY A 692 10.25 -3.69 17.79
N ASP A 693 11.11 -4.27 16.94
CA ASP A 693 10.72 -5.30 15.96
C ASP A 693 10.92 -6.72 16.50
N PHE A 694 11.98 -6.95 17.30
CA PHE A 694 12.38 -8.28 17.75
C PHE A 694 12.58 -8.30 19.27
N PRO A 695 11.56 -8.68 20.04
CA PRO A 695 11.68 -8.71 21.51
C PRO A 695 12.61 -9.81 22.02
N ASP A 696 12.77 -10.89 21.25
CA ASP A 696 13.53 -12.08 21.63
C ASP A 696 14.09 -12.85 20.42
N ALA A 697 14.86 -13.90 20.70
CA ALA A 697 15.49 -14.75 19.70
C ALA A 697 14.49 -15.53 18.85
N GLN A 698 13.31 -15.87 19.38
CA GLN A 698 12.26 -16.58 18.64
C GLN A 698 11.68 -15.68 17.53
N ALA A 699 11.31 -14.44 17.89
CA ALA A 699 10.79 -13.48 16.91
C ALA A 699 11.80 -13.18 15.80
N TRP A 700 13.09 -13.09 16.14
CA TRP A 700 14.15 -12.96 15.14
C TRP A 700 14.29 -14.21 14.26
N GLY A 701 14.29 -15.41 14.85
CA GLY A 701 14.37 -16.68 14.13
C GLY A 701 13.21 -16.86 13.15
N ASP A 702 11.98 -16.52 13.55
CA ASP A 702 10.79 -16.55 12.70
C ASP A 702 10.93 -15.59 11.52
N TYR A 703 11.44 -14.38 11.75
CA TYR A 703 11.71 -13.41 10.69
C TYR A 703 12.76 -13.92 9.69
N VAL A 704 13.86 -14.50 10.17
CA VAL A 704 14.93 -15.09 9.32
C VAL A 704 14.39 -16.25 8.50
N SER A 705 13.63 -17.17 9.09
CA SER A 705 12.99 -18.28 8.41
C SER A 705 12.03 -17.81 7.31
N ALA A 706 11.19 -16.82 7.61
CA ALA A 706 10.29 -16.23 6.63
C ALA A 706 11.05 -15.52 5.50
N ALA A 707 12.16 -14.82 5.81
CA ALA A 707 13.02 -14.19 4.81
C ALA A 707 13.68 -15.24 3.89
N ALA A 708 14.21 -16.32 4.45
CA ALA A 708 14.78 -17.43 3.68
C ALA A 708 13.74 -18.08 2.75
N ALA A 709 12.53 -18.29 3.25
CA ALA A 709 11.44 -18.83 2.44
C ALA A 709 11.01 -17.86 1.31
N ARG A 710 11.03 -16.54 1.53
CA ARG A 710 10.81 -15.53 0.47
C ARG A 710 11.91 -15.56 -0.58
N VAL A 711 13.16 -15.72 -0.18
CA VAL A 711 14.29 -15.87 -1.11
C VAL A 711 14.16 -17.13 -1.96
N ALA A 712 13.71 -18.24 -1.38
CA ALA A 712 13.52 -19.52 -2.09
C ALA A 712 12.33 -19.49 -3.08
N ALA A 713 11.34 -18.64 -2.83
CA ALA A 713 10.14 -18.52 -3.65
C ALA A 713 9.89 -17.05 -4.06
N PRO A 714 10.70 -16.44 -4.94
CA PRO A 714 10.59 -15.04 -5.32
C PRO A 714 9.24 -14.73 -5.99
N LEU A 715 8.82 -13.46 -5.92
CA LEU A 715 7.66 -12.97 -6.67
C LEU A 715 7.84 -13.22 -8.18
N LYS A 716 6.74 -13.60 -8.85
CA LYS A 716 6.71 -13.70 -10.31
C LYS A 716 6.19 -12.39 -10.87
N VAL A 717 7.04 -11.68 -11.61
CA VAL A 717 6.72 -10.39 -12.22
C VAL A 717 6.65 -10.57 -13.74
N SER A 718 5.60 -10.06 -14.35
CA SER A 718 5.43 -10.01 -15.80
C SER A 718 4.91 -8.62 -16.22
N VAL A 719 5.37 -8.13 -17.37
CA VAL A 719 4.95 -6.86 -17.96
C VAL A 719 4.26 -7.14 -19.28
N LYS A 720 3.08 -6.55 -19.48
CA LYS A 720 2.32 -6.60 -20.71
C LYS A 720 2.09 -5.18 -21.20
N HIS A 721 2.53 -4.90 -22.43
CA HIS A 721 2.35 -3.62 -23.11
C HIS A 721 1.03 -3.51 -23.87
#